data_6d30b3d9392901bd2fc897aecb19bdb1
#
_entry.id   6d30b3d9392901bd2fc897aecb19bdb1
#
_cell.length_a   1.000
_cell.length_b   1.000
_cell.length_c   1.000
_cell.angle_alpha   90.00
_cell.angle_beta   90.00
_cell.angle_gamma   90.00
#
_symmetry.space_group_name_H-M   'P 1'
#
loop_
_entity.id
_entity.type
_entity.pdbx_description
1 polymer ?
#
loop_
_entity_poly.entity_id
_entity_poly.type
_entity_poly.pdbx_seq_one_letter_code
_entity_poly.pdbx_strand_id
1 'polypeptide(L)'
;MKKGLLLFTAFLGLSVAASAQTATTFEMRYFTPDAAADGVTDFHGETEWFTTPQRVEMLGKYARYASRFWGDPGLDTPLFGESAVSEALSRIKPQPLTTVRRTIPLEQWRATGYKKGKEADVAGRWQAWTAGGARVEAGKLVLDGTQAAPPVDTLSWRFRLKASVSDTPRDLVVRLAHPDGTTTEVPVPAIADFELYGDIPDGILFLSQGDKTLRELPLNGIVCGLSMAGKASVEAISLYNFVRYPDEPTTPYRSELVFDEDFERVPSMGGWQEGCYDDAAWLPVTLPSAHGGASQAGEDYYLRTRVKVGPFAQAFLHLDALDPAGEVWINGQPAAVLKGRTPHLLDVAEYLRPGEENLIAVKVKPFFTDQTVFHAPTDHHFGWYLGEASLILTDTPNRIADVYTCTSSLEDTEAVQHHRVTLRRDGYDFFTGRLCIRYSPWFPAEGPAVVEEEFPVELRPRVDNVIEHDVRVPHPACWSPDRPQLYKVDVVLKDADGKPIDDCVLTTGIRLIAQKEGVLYINHRPEVLGGGQIFGYRLPLETVARTVYCPEPAQLMRELLMAKRLGNLLRVHVHARTLAPEGTNDPRIARWADQMGLYLIWQTPAWTREGEGWNVDIAHYPVYMREVYNHPSIVMWEAGNHPNWFLRHGARETQDYMAAIIPAIAKTDSSRLISPTTAWNATHYGNYEGTVDLEGHPLEPEPWLMHPMMTRGIQDSYSGYDNPWSEIRNMPSPWAKWTLEARDLCYFNFEHEESIGMPNWSLARKEPWYRLDSYEKNYEDGNIGTRLTFDQWRESQAYQAFGAWESMKMQLLMGTSGFSWCSLESGPNMFTYQKPLVDAFCVPKLAFHANRMAFQRLWAASDDVDTVYGPGDSITPVIFNLDGACTVRLEVQLQDEKGKVLERKVFRQVEVPEGRSVTRLAPFRFRSRRSGCHFIVYQVRYE
;
A
#
# COMPACT_ATOMS: atom_id res chain seq x y z
N MET A 1 -35.07 1.07 -13.85
CA MET A 1 -35.13 0.79 -12.41
C MET A 1 -35.00 -0.69 -12.02
N LYS A 2 -35.07 -1.70 -12.88
CA LYS A 2 -34.90 -3.11 -12.53
C LYS A 2 -33.50 -3.70 -12.81
N LYS A 3 -32.62 -2.98 -13.49
CA LYS A 3 -31.23 -3.41 -13.73
C LYS A 3 -30.22 -2.93 -12.67
N GLY A 4 -30.56 -1.90 -11.90
CA GLY A 4 -29.70 -1.42 -10.82
C GLY A 4 -29.74 -2.25 -9.54
N LEU A 5 -30.75 -3.10 -9.38
CA LEU A 5 -30.93 -3.92 -8.16
C LEU A 5 -30.11 -5.21 -8.19
N LEU A 6 -29.71 -5.67 -9.36
CA LEU A 6 -28.93 -6.92 -9.50
C LEU A 6 -27.42 -6.73 -9.29
N LEU A 7 -26.89 -5.51 -9.45
CA LEU A 7 -25.50 -5.21 -9.14
C LEU A 7 -25.26 -4.93 -7.64
N PHE A 8 -26.30 -4.51 -6.93
CA PHE A 8 -26.23 -4.26 -5.49
C PHE A 8 -26.08 -5.54 -4.65
N THR A 9 -26.64 -6.63 -5.13
CA THR A 9 -26.50 -7.96 -4.50
C THR A 9 -25.11 -8.55 -4.64
N ALA A 10 -24.31 -8.09 -5.60
CA ALA A 10 -22.93 -8.53 -5.77
C ALA A 10 -21.93 -7.82 -4.83
N PHE A 11 -22.29 -6.68 -4.25
CA PHE A 11 -21.43 -5.93 -3.32
C PHE A 11 -21.82 -6.07 -1.85
N LEU A 12 -23.08 -6.35 -1.57
CA LEU A 12 -23.62 -6.40 -0.21
C LEU A 12 -24.33 -7.69 0.16
N GLY A 13 -24.25 -8.70 -0.64
CA GLY A 13 -25.01 -9.88 -0.32
C GLY A 13 -24.77 -11.04 -1.23
N LEU A 14 -23.79 -11.77 -0.94
CA LEU A 14 -23.92 -13.20 -0.95
C LEU A 14 -24.43 -13.69 0.42
N SER A 15 -25.52 -13.12 0.92
CA SER A 15 -26.44 -13.89 1.76
C SER A 15 -27.27 -14.71 0.79
N VAL A 16 -26.77 -15.82 0.51
CA VAL A 16 -27.24 -16.86 -0.35
C VAL A 16 -28.63 -17.34 0.07
N ALA A 17 -29.58 -17.17 -0.81
CA ALA A 17 -30.46 -18.30 -1.05
C ALA A 17 -29.57 -19.45 -1.55
N ALA A 18 -29.65 -20.63 -0.94
CA ALA A 18 -28.86 -21.81 -1.24
C ALA A 18 -29.09 -22.30 -2.70
N SER A 19 -28.51 -21.62 -3.65
CA SER A 19 -28.15 -22.20 -4.94
C SER A 19 -26.78 -22.85 -4.69
N ALA A 20 -26.64 -24.12 -4.98
CA ALA A 20 -25.45 -24.93 -4.75
C ALA A 20 -24.17 -24.19 -5.17
N GLN A 21 -23.51 -23.53 -4.22
CA GLN A 21 -22.29 -22.79 -4.48
C GLN A 21 -21.22 -23.80 -4.87
N THR A 22 -20.67 -23.65 -6.05
CA THR A 22 -19.61 -24.51 -6.57
C THR A 22 -18.29 -23.81 -6.41
N ALA A 23 -17.40 -24.34 -5.59
CA ALA A 23 -15.99 -23.92 -5.57
C ALA A 23 -15.23 -24.77 -6.57
N THR A 24 -14.46 -24.11 -7.41
CA THR A 24 -13.67 -24.79 -8.45
C THR A 24 -12.23 -24.31 -8.42
N THR A 25 -11.32 -25.28 -8.43
CA THR A 25 -9.86 -25.04 -8.50
C THR A 25 -9.26 -25.93 -9.58
N PHE A 26 -8.02 -25.64 -9.97
CA PHE A 26 -7.30 -26.48 -10.89
C PHE A 26 -5.81 -26.45 -10.64
N GLU A 27 -5.13 -27.52 -11.09
CA GLU A 27 -3.69 -27.70 -10.99
C GLU A 27 -3.16 -28.19 -12.34
N MET A 28 -2.01 -27.65 -12.76
CA MET A 28 -1.32 -28.11 -13.97
C MET A 28 -0.37 -29.25 -13.60
N ARG A 29 -0.40 -30.31 -14.40
CA ARG A 29 0.53 -31.45 -14.26
C ARG A 29 0.99 -31.93 -15.63
N TYR A 30 2.21 -32.45 -15.71
CA TYR A 30 2.73 -33.08 -16.92
C TYR A 30 2.60 -34.60 -16.80
N PHE A 31 1.99 -35.20 -17.79
CA PHE A 31 1.82 -36.67 -17.85
C PHE A 31 2.72 -37.24 -18.93
N THR A 32 3.42 -38.31 -18.58
CA THR A 32 4.27 -39.06 -19.50
C THR A 32 4.48 -40.48 -19.03
N PRO A 33 4.54 -41.46 -19.95
CA PRO A 33 4.91 -42.80 -19.59
C PRO A 33 6.44 -42.94 -19.30
N ASP A 34 7.24 -41.99 -19.77
CA ASP A 34 8.69 -41.99 -19.57
C ASP A 34 9.23 -40.55 -19.52
N ALA A 35 9.36 -40.01 -18.31
CA ALA A 35 9.83 -38.64 -18.08
C ALA A 35 11.24 -38.40 -18.62
N ALA A 36 12.12 -39.40 -18.54
CA ALA A 36 13.49 -39.25 -19.02
C ALA A 36 13.54 -39.17 -20.56
N ALA A 37 12.71 -39.96 -21.26
CA ALA A 37 12.62 -39.90 -22.71
C ALA A 37 11.97 -38.59 -23.21
N ASP A 38 11.01 -38.06 -22.46
CA ASP A 38 10.36 -36.80 -22.81
C ASP A 38 11.20 -35.57 -22.46
N GLY A 39 12.29 -35.73 -21.73
CA GLY A 39 13.16 -34.66 -21.31
C GLY A 39 12.51 -33.70 -20.26
N VAL A 40 11.44 -34.17 -19.63
CA VAL A 40 10.74 -33.45 -18.57
C VAL A 40 11.08 -34.08 -17.24
N THR A 41 11.68 -33.33 -16.38
CA THR A 41 11.94 -33.72 -14.99
C THR A 41 10.95 -33.03 -14.07
N ASP A 42 10.82 -33.56 -12.86
CA ASP A 42 10.12 -32.88 -11.81
C ASP A 42 10.76 -31.49 -11.60
N PHE A 43 9.92 -30.47 -11.50
CA PHE A 43 10.35 -29.08 -11.44
C PHE A 43 11.12 -28.72 -10.18
N HIS A 44 11.07 -29.55 -9.19
CA HIS A 44 11.71 -29.33 -7.91
C HIS A 44 13.23 -29.45 -8.01
N GLY A 45 13.94 -28.40 -7.63
CA GLY A 45 15.39 -28.40 -7.52
C GLY A 45 16.18 -28.00 -8.77
N GLU A 46 15.53 -27.55 -9.85
CA GLU A 46 16.22 -27.05 -11.04
C GLU A 46 16.17 -25.54 -11.17
N THR A 47 17.32 -24.87 -11.18
CA THR A 47 17.47 -23.42 -11.34
C THR A 47 17.21 -22.95 -12.78
N GLU A 48 17.25 -23.83 -13.77
CA GLU A 48 17.11 -23.50 -15.19
C GLU A 48 15.77 -23.92 -15.79
N TRP A 49 14.74 -23.91 -14.99
CA TRP A 49 13.42 -24.42 -15.32
C TRP A 49 12.80 -23.81 -16.58
N PHE A 50 13.08 -22.54 -16.84
CA PHE A 50 12.48 -21.82 -17.98
C PHE A 50 13.29 -21.89 -19.27
N THR A 51 14.44 -22.50 -19.25
CA THR A 51 15.31 -22.55 -20.43
C THR A 51 14.94 -23.64 -21.41
N THR A 52 14.12 -24.62 -21.02
CA THR A 52 13.70 -25.67 -21.95
C THR A 52 12.44 -25.27 -22.71
N PRO A 53 12.41 -25.41 -24.06
CA PRO A 53 11.26 -25.08 -24.88
C PRO A 53 9.96 -25.76 -24.44
N GLN A 54 10.05 -27.00 -23.94
CA GLN A 54 8.89 -27.73 -23.43
C GLN A 54 8.22 -27.04 -22.24
N ARG A 55 9.02 -26.51 -21.32
CA ARG A 55 8.51 -25.84 -20.13
C ARG A 55 7.88 -24.50 -20.46
N VAL A 56 8.47 -23.74 -21.38
CA VAL A 56 7.87 -22.52 -21.92
C VAL A 56 6.53 -22.82 -22.60
N GLU A 57 6.49 -23.90 -23.38
CA GLU A 57 5.25 -24.36 -24.00
C GLU A 57 4.18 -24.73 -22.95
N MET A 58 4.56 -25.38 -21.86
CA MET A 58 3.65 -25.69 -20.74
C MET A 58 3.08 -24.43 -20.11
N LEU A 59 3.91 -23.42 -19.86
CA LEU A 59 3.44 -22.14 -19.34
C LEU A 59 2.49 -21.44 -20.29
N GLY A 60 2.74 -21.48 -21.59
CA GLY A 60 1.81 -20.98 -22.61
C GLY A 60 0.48 -21.73 -22.60
N LYS A 61 0.49 -23.05 -22.37
CA LYS A 61 -0.73 -23.86 -22.20
C LYS A 61 -1.46 -23.47 -20.92
N TYR A 62 -0.73 -23.30 -19.82
CA TYR A 62 -1.29 -22.82 -18.56
C TYR A 62 -1.99 -21.47 -18.75
N ALA A 63 -1.32 -20.49 -19.33
CA ALA A 63 -1.88 -19.17 -19.55
C ALA A 63 -3.21 -19.21 -20.32
N ARG A 64 -3.23 -19.97 -21.41
CA ARG A 64 -4.46 -20.13 -22.21
C ARG A 64 -5.59 -20.86 -21.46
N TYR A 65 -5.24 -21.90 -20.69
CA TYR A 65 -6.21 -22.63 -19.90
C TYR A 65 -6.75 -21.77 -18.76
N ALA A 66 -5.88 -21.13 -18.02
CA ALA A 66 -6.19 -20.27 -16.87
C ALA A 66 -7.11 -19.10 -17.28
N SER A 67 -6.74 -18.37 -18.36
CA SER A 67 -7.56 -17.26 -18.86
C SER A 67 -8.99 -17.72 -19.20
N ARG A 68 -9.13 -18.85 -19.86
CA ARG A 68 -10.45 -19.41 -20.17
C ARG A 68 -11.19 -19.89 -18.90
N PHE A 69 -10.47 -20.54 -17.97
CA PHE A 69 -11.04 -21.08 -16.75
C PHE A 69 -11.60 -19.99 -15.85
N TRP A 70 -10.88 -18.90 -15.69
CA TRP A 70 -11.31 -17.76 -14.92
C TRP A 70 -12.24 -16.82 -15.65
N GLY A 71 -12.46 -17.05 -16.95
CA GLY A 71 -13.28 -16.19 -17.78
C GLY A 71 -12.69 -14.78 -17.89
N ASP A 72 -11.38 -14.69 -17.90
CA ASP A 72 -10.68 -13.42 -18.00
C ASP A 72 -10.88 -12.83 -19.40
N PRO A 73 -11.63 -11.74 -19.53
CA PRO A 73 -12.03 -11.20 -20.85
C PRO A 73 -10.89 -10.47 -21.58
N GLY A 74 -9.78 -10.19 -20.88
CA GLY A 74 -8.67 -9.50 -21.49
C GLY A 74 -7.58 -9.16 -20.49
N LEU A 75 -6.37 -9.56 -20.83
CA LEU A 75 -5.15 -9.23 -20.11
C LEU A 75 -4.72 -7.76 -20.34
N ASP A 76 -5.62 -6.94 -20.85
CA ASP A 76 -5.43 -5.54 -21.20
C ASP A 76 -6.54 -4.63 -20.65
N THR A 77 -7.42 -5.17 -19.82
CA THR A 77 -8.56 -4.44 -19.27
C THR A 77 -8.40 -4.24 -17.76
N PRO A 78 -8.42 -3.00 -17.25
CA PRO A 78 -8.40 -2.72 -15.83
C PRO A 78 -9.54 -3.41 -15.08
N LEU A 79 -9.27 -3.87 -13.86
CA LEU A 79 -10.28 -4.53 -13.02
C LEU A 79 -11.51 -3.68 -12.76
N PHE A 80 -11.31 -2.38 -12.59
CA PHE A 80 -12.37 -1.41 -12.32
C PHE A 80 -12.21 -0.18 -13.19
N GLY A 81 -13.21 0.09 -14.02
CA GLY A 81 -13.30 1.33 -14.78
C GLY A 81 -13.82 2.50 -13.93
N GLU A 82 -13.69 3.72 -14.44
CA GLU A 82 -14.04 4.96 -13.76
C GLU A 82 -15.48 4.98 -13.22
N SER A 83 -16.43 4.41 -13.96
CA SER A 83 -17.83 4.33 -13.52
C SER A 83 -18.01 3.51 -12.25
N ALA A 84 -17.32 2.38 -12.13
CA ALA A 84 -17.38 1.52 -10.94
C ALA A 84 -16.75 2.19 -9.73
N VAL A 85 -15.64 2.89 -9.95
CA VAL A 85 -14.93 3.64 -8.89
C VAL A 85 -15.80 4.80 -8.39
N SER A 86 -16.38 5.59 -9.31
CA SER A 86 -17.26 6.70 -8.97
C SER A 86 -18.52 6.23 -8.24
N GLU A 87 -19.10 5.11 -8.65
CA GLU A 87 -20.24 4.50 -7.96
C GLU A 87 -19.85 4.07 -6.53
N ALA A 88 -18.69 3.44 -6.36
CA ALA A 88 -18.22 3.03 -5.03
C ALA A 88 -17.99 4.23 -4.11
N LEU A 89 -17.33 5.28 -4.61
CA LEU A 89 -17.13 6.53 -3.86
C LEU A 89 -18.44 7.16 -3.42
N SER A 90 -19.44 7.20 -4.31
CA SER A 90 -20.75 7.79 -3.99
C SER A 90 -21.52 7.07 -2.88
N ARG A 91 -21.12 5.85 -2.53
CA ARG A 91 -21.73 5.04 -1.48
C ARG A 91 -21.04 5.20 -0.13
N ILE A 92 -19.87 5.80 -0.09
CA ILE A 92 -19.18 6.09 1.16
C ILE A 92 -19.98 7.14 1.94
N LYS A 93 -20.44 6.73 3.11
CA LYS A 93 -21.15 7.62 4.01
C LYS A 93 -20.16 8.49 4.78
N PRO A 94 -20.34 9.83 4.78
CA PRO A 94 -19.51 10.73 5.58
C PRO A 94 -19.56 10.38 7.07
N GLN A 95 -18.49 10.67 7.79
CA GLN A 95 -18.43 10.46 9.23
C GLN A 95 -19.46 11.34 9.95
N PRO A 96 -20.06 10.87 11.04
CA PRO A 96 -21.00 11.67 11.83
C PRO A 96 -20.26 12.82 12.52
N LEU A 97 -20.96 13.94 12.69
CA LEU A 97 -20.41 15.14 13.30
C LEU A 97 -20.83 15.28 14.77
N THR A 98 -20.00 15.93 15.57
CA THR A 98 -20.30 16.38 16.93
C THR A 98 -21.42 17.42 16.92
N THR A 99 -22.20 17.51 17.99
CA THR A 99 -23.33 18.42 18.11
C THR A 99 -23.14 19.48 19.19
N VAL A 100 -22.30 19.25 20.17
CA VAL A 100 -21.98 20.17 21.27
C VAL A 100 -20.63 20.81 21.05
N ARG A 101 -19.59 19.99 20.84
CA ARG A 101 -18.28 20.44 20.42
C ARG A 101 -18.35 20.97 19.00
N ARG A 102 -17.80 22.12 18.78
CA ARG A 102 -17.71 22.70 17.44
C ARG A 102 -16.42 22.26 16.79
N THR A 103 -16.52 21.38 15.83
CA THR A 103 -15.40 21.00 14.96
C THR A 103 -15.56 21.71 13.63
N ILE A 104 -14.60 22.56 13.28
CA ILE A 104 -14.59 23.32 12.03
C ILE A 104 -13.53 22.72 11.12
N PRO A 105 -13.91 21.97 10.08
CA PRO A 105 -12.94 21.46 9.11
C PRO A 105 -12.24 22.61 8.39
N LEU A 106 -10.93 22.47 8.25
CA LEU A 106 -10.09 23.42 7.51
C LEU A 106 -9.65 22.75 6.20
N GLU A 107 -10.62 22.56 5.31
CA GLU A 107 -10.39 21.81 4.07
C GLU A 107 -9.71 22.65 2.99
N GLN A 108 -10.01 23.95 2.93
CA GLN A 108 -9.58 24.82 1.85
C GLN A 108 -8.37 25.65 2.25
N TRP A 109 -7.27 25.44 1.55
CA TRP A 109 -6.02 26.15 1.75
C TRP A 109 -5.50 26.77 0.45
N ARG A 110 -4.52 27.61 0.60
CA ARG A 110 -3.68 28.10 -0.49
C ARG A 110 -2.24 27.74 -0.21
N ALA A 111 -1.59 27.09 -1.15
CA ALA A 111 -0.19 26.67 -1.05
C ALA A 111 0.69 27.57 -1.90
N THR A 112 1.87 27.88 -1.34
CA THR A 112 2.81 28.68 -2.07
C THR A 112 3.62 28.01 -3.05
N GLY A 113 4.30 28.92 -3.57
CA GLY A 113 5.54 28.75 -4.24
C GLY A 113 5.32 28.38 -5.68
N TYR A 114 4.13 27.89 -5.99
CA TYR A 114 3.80 27.42 -7.31
C TYR A 114 2.39 27.80 -7.71
N LYS A 115 2.23 28.30 -8.92
CA LYS A 115 0.95 28.38 -9.61
C LYS A 115 1.03 27.50 -10.85
N LYS A 116 -0.05 26.86 -11.20
CA LYS A 116 -0.14 26.13 -12.45
C LYS A 116 0.10 27.11 -13.61
N GLY A 117 1.08 26.83 -14.45
CA GLY A 117 1.37 27.63 -15.63
C GLY A 117 0.14 27.66 -16.53
N LYS A 118 -0.26 28.87 -16.96
CA LYS A 118 -1.20 29.00 -18.08
C LYS A 118 -0.39 29.08 -19.35
N GLU A 119 -0.95 28.62 -20.46
CA GLU A 119 -0.34 28.77 -21.79
C GLU A 119 0.12 30.20 -22.10
N ALA A 120 -0.47 31.19 -21.45
CA ALA A 120 -0.10 32.61 -21.58
C ALA A 120 1.19 33.02 -20.87
N ASP A 121 1.76 32.16 -20.00
CA ASP A 121 2.96 32.50 -19.19
C ASP A 121 4.21 31.74 -19.66
N VAL A 122 4.34 31.64 -20.96
CA VAL A 122 5.41 30.89 -21.61
C VAL A 122 6.78 31.54 -21.37
N ALA A 123 6.84 32.84 -21.05
CA ALA A 123 8.09 33.51 -20.71
C ALA A 123 8.70 33.01 -19.40
N GLY A 124 7.87 32.77 -18.38
CA GLY A 124 8.30 32.14 -17.09
C GLY A 124 8.73 30.68 -17.26
N ARG A 125 8.02 29.93 -18.07
CA ARG A 125 8.29 28.53 -18.41
C ARG A 125 9.72 28.33 -18.95
N TRP A 126 10.18 29.24 -19.78
CA TRP A 126 11.49 29.17 -20.41
C TRP A 126 12.60 29.83 -19.60
N GLN A 127 12.29 30.50 -18.51
CA GLN A 127 13.28 31.30 -17.77
C GLN A 127 14.45 30.45 -17.26
N ALA A 128 14.19 29.24 -16.84
CA ALA A 128 15.22 28.31 -16.40
C ALA A 128 16.22 27.94 -17.53
N TRP A 129 15.80 28.02 -18.78
CA TRP A 129 16.60 27.65 -19.94
C TRP A 129 17.34 28.82 -20.58
N THR A 130 17.09 30.04 -20.12
CA THR A 130 17.67 31.25 -20.74
C THR A 130 19.06 31.62 -20.22
N ALA A 131 19.60 30.88 -19.27
CA ALA A 131 20.90 31.18 -18.64
C ALA A 131 22.09 31.28 -19.63
N GLY A 132 22.00 30.64 -20.79
CA GLY A 132 23.02 30.70 -21.83
C GLY A 132 22.80 31.78 -22.91
N GLY A 133 21.84 32.71 -22.70
CA GLY A 133 21.53 33.79 -23.65
C GLY A 133 20.41 33.45 -24.65
N ALA A 134 19.77 32.31 -24.56
CA ALA A 134 18.56 32.00 -25.31
C ALA A 134 17.45 33.02 -24.99
N ARG A 135 16.55 33.27 -25.93
CA ARG A 135 15.46 34.25 -25.79
C ARG A 135 14.10 33.56 -25.85
N VAL A 136 13.12 34.18 -25.28
CA VAL A 136 11.72 33.75 -25.43
C VAL A 136 11.02 34.71 -26.38
N GLU A 137 10.58 34.19 -27.52
CA GLU A 137 9.83 34.94 -28.51
C GLU A 137 8.58 34.18 -28.98
N ALA A 138 7.45 34.84 -28.99
CA ALA A 138 6.16 34.25 -29.41
C ALA A 138 5.87 32.90 -28.75
N GLY A 139 6.23 32.75 -27.50
CA GLY A 139 5.94 31.55 -26.76
C GLY A 139 6.90 30.38 -26.94
N LYS A 140 8.02 30.62 -27.67
CA LYS A 140 9.02 29.59 -27.94
C LYS A 140 10.39 30.00 -27.39
N LEU A 141 11.19 29.04 -27.02
CA LEU A 141 12.58 29.26 -26.67
C LEU A 141 13.43 29.36 -27.97
N VAL A 142 13.99 30.53 -28.24
CA VAL A 142 14.73 30.80 -29.48
C VAL A 142 16.21 30.75 -29.23
N LEU A 143 16.88 29.88 -29.97
CA LEU A 143 18.31 29.75 -30.06
C LEU A 143 18.76 30.36 -31.39
N ASP A 144 19.55 31.43 -31.33
CA ASP A 144 20.14 32.08 -32.53
C ASP A 144 21.66 32.26 -32.33
N GLY A 145 22.35 31.12 -32.31
CA GLY A 145 23.77 31.09 -32.00
C GLY A 145 24.06 31.21 -30.47
N THR A 146 23.05 31.17 -29.64
CA THR A 146 23.11 31.21 -28.17
C THR A 146 22.91 29.82 -27.58
N GLN A 147 23.06 29.71 -26.26
CA GLN A 147 22.84 28.48 -25.54
C GLN A 147 21.57 28.54 -24.68
N ALA A 148 20.89 27.41 -24.57
CA ALA A 148 19.88 27.16 -23.56
C ALA A 148 20.38 26.06 -22.61
N ALA A 149 20.41 26.34 -21.32
CA ALA A 149 20.89 25.41 -20.31
C ALA A 149 19.88 25.33 -19.16
N PRO A 150 19.39 24.12 -18.81
CA PRO A 150 18.59 23.96 -17.63
C PRO A 150 19.44 24.04 -16.36
N PRO A 151 18.85 24.33 -15.19
CA PRO A 151 19.55 24.35 -13.92
C PRO A 151 19.80 22.94 -13.38
N VAL A 152 20.51 22.11 -14.13
CA VAL A 152 20.89 20.76 -13.76
C VAL A 152 22.37 20.72 -13.44
N ASP A 153 22.67 20.36 -12.20
CA ASP A 153 24.03 20.34 -11.71
C ASP A 153 24.76 19.02 -12.00
N THR A 154 24.04 17.89 -11.93
CA THR A 154 24.65 16.57 -12.10
C THR A 154 23.66 15.53 -12.59
N LEU A 155 24.04 14.80 -13.64
CA LEU A 155 23.38 13.60 -14.11
C LEU A 155 24.35 12.43 -13.85
N SER A 156 23.99 11.54 -12.97
CA SER A 156 24.90 10.50 -12.48
C SER A 156 24.50 9.06 -12.84
N TRP A 157 23.33 8.89 -13.40
CA TRP A 157 22.82 7.56 -13.71
C TRP A 157 22.26 7.48 -15.13
N ARG A 158 21.01 7.82 -15.32
CA ARG A 158 20.33 7.85 -16.62
C ARG A 158 19.57 9.14 -16.78
N PHE A 159 19.46 9.63 -17.99
CA PHE A 159 18.66 10.82 -18.28
C PHE A 159 18.02 10.73 -19.64
N ARG A 160 16.98 11.54 -19.82
CA ARG A 160 16.22 11.60 -21.05
C ARG A 160 15.79 13.05 -21.32
N LEU A 161 16.25 13.58 -22.43
CA LEU A 161 15.86 14.89 -22.93
C LEU A 161 14.94 14.71 -24.12
N LYS A 162 13.70 15.21 -24.04
CA LYS A 162 12.79 15.32 -25.19
C LYS A 162 12.66 16.77 -25.61
N ALA A 163 12.67 17.05 -26.87
CA ALA A 163 12.44 18.39 -27.41
C ALA A 163 11.65 18.36 -28.70
N SER A 164 10.70 19.29 -28.82
CA SER A 164 9.97 19.60 -30.04
C SER A 164 10.43 20.94 -30.59
N VAL A 165 10.76 21.01 -31.90
CA VAL A 165 11.33 22.17 -32.58
C VAL A 165 10.39 22.56 -33.70
N SER A 166 9.92 23.82 -33.72
CA SER A 166 8.97 24.32 -34.73
C SER A 166 9.57 24.57 -36.09
N ASP A 167 10.83 24.90 -36.14
CA ASP A 167 11.55 25.15 -37.42
C ASP A 167 12.62 24.07 -37.60
N THR A 168 12.94 23.76 -38.82
CA THR A 168 14.02 22.83 -39.11
C THR A 168 15.31 23.35 -38.45
N PRO A 169 15.83 22.68 -37.40
CA PRO A 169 17.01 23.18 -36.70
C PRO A 169 18.24 23.19 -37.62
N ARG A 170 19.06 24.20 -37.43
CA ARG A 170 20.38 24.30 -38.12
C ARG A 170 21.47 24.29 -37.08
N ASP A 171 22.40 23.40 -37.27
CA ASP A 171 23.56 23.28 -36.38
C ASP A 171 23.20 23.16 -34.90
N LEU A 172 22.04 22.50 -34.61
CA LEU A 172 21.63 22.22 -33.24
C LEU A 172 22.51 21.13 -32.65
N VAL A 173 23.08 21.43 -31.48
CA VAL A 173 23.95 20.50 -30.75
C VAL A 173 23.51 20.49 -29.31
N VAL A 174 23.29 19.29 -28.75
CA VAL A 174 23.17 19.07 -27.30
C VAL A 174 24.59 18.82 -26.76
N ARG A 175 24.97 19.55 -25.72
CA ARG A 175 26.28 19.46 -25.06
C ARG A 175 26.13 18.94 -23.66
N LEU A 176 26.88 17.90 -23.33
CA LEU A 176 26.98 17.31 -22.01
C LEU A 176 28.38 17.63 -21.47
N ALA A 177 28.42 18.40 -20.40
CA ALA A 177 29.68 18.74 -19.74
C ALA A 177 30.05 17.70 -18.69
N HIS A 178 31.32 17.37 -18.58
CA HIS A 178 31.87 16.42 -17.64
C HIS A 178 32.73 17.10 -16.55
N PRO A 179 32.85 16.47 -15.35
CA PRO A 179 33.63 17.05 -14.25
C PRO A 179 35.11 17.29 -14.56
N ASP A 180 35.68 16.60 -15.52
CA ASP A 180 37.06 16.74 -15.98
C ASP A 180 37.24 17.92 -16.96
N GLY A 181 36.18 18.68 -17.26
CA GLY A 181 36.15 19.78 -18.18
C GLY A 181 35.98 19.38 -19.66
N THR A 182 35.82 18.10 -19.94
CA THR A 182 35.50 17.65 -21.31
C THR A 182 34.02 17.82 -21.60
N THR A 183 33.64 17.75 -22.88
CA THR A 183 32.26 17.91 -23.33
C THR A 183 31.96 16.86 -24.40
N THR A 184 30.84 16.15 -24.23
CA THR A 184 30.29 15.30 -25.27
C THR A 184 29.29 16.11 -26.09
N GLU A 185 29.53 16.24 -27.40
CA GLU A 185 28.65 16.96 -28.33
C GLU A 185 27.77 15.97 -29.11
N VAL A 186 26.48 16.24 -29.13
CA VAL A 186 25.48 15.46 -29.89
C VAL A 186 24.84 16.36 -30.93
N PRO A 187 25.33 16.34 -32.18
CA PRO A 187 24.69 17.05 -33.27
C PRO A 187 23.29 16.44 -33.54
N VAL A 188 22.27 17.29 -33.48
CA VAL A 188 20.88 16.91 -33.78
C VAL A 188 20.59 17.12 -35.26
N PRO A 189 20.13 16.12 -36.01
CA PRO A 189 19.74 16.30 -37.41
C PRO A 189 18.60 17.32 -37.56
N ALA A 190 18.29 17.70 -38.78
CA ALA A 190 17.20 18.60 -39.13
C ALA A 190 15.84 17.88 -39.00
N ILE A 191 15.40 17.66 -37.74
CA ILE A 191 14.16 16.97 -37.38
C ILE A 191 13.33 17.81 -36.42
N ALA A 192 12.01 17.65 -36.45
CA ALA A 192 11.08 18.43 -35.61
C ALA A 192 11.07 17.98 -34.15
N ASP A 193 11.19 16.69 -33.92
CA ASP A 193 11.15 16.09 -32.58
C ASP A 193 12.33 15.16 -32.40
N PHE A 194 12.96 15.22 -31.25
CA PHE A 194 14.03 14.31 -30.90
C PHE A 194 14.01 13.94 -29.43
N GLU A 195 14.62 12.83 -29.17
CA GLU A 195 14.87 12.32 -27.80
C GLU A 195 16.35 11.96 -27.68
N LEU A 196 16.99 12.45 -26.62
CA LEU A 196 18.34 12.08 -26.23
C LEU A 196 18.26 11.30 -24.92
N TYR A 197 18.67 10.06 -24.96
CA TYR A 197 18.74 9.18 -23.81
C TYR A 197 20.18 8.84 -23.48
N GLY A 198 20.59 9.08 -22.25
CA GLY A 198 21.91 8.74 -21.76
C GLY A 198 21.87 7.70 -20.66
N ASP A 199 22.67 6.65 -20.81
CA ASP A 199 22.91 5.62 -19.81
C ASP A 199 24.38 5.71 -19.38
N ILE A 200 24.62 6.37 -18.25
CA ILE A 200 25.98 6.65 -17.77
C ILE A 200 26.69 5.38 -17.31
N PRO A 201 26.05 4.46 -16.59
CA PRO A 201 26.67 3.19 -16.23
C PRO A 201 27.10 2.34 -17.42
N ASP A 202 26.25 2.28 -18.43
CA ASP A 202 26.53 1.49 -19.64
C ASP A 202 27.40 2.26 -20.64
N GLY A 203 27.68 3.54 -20.38
CA GLY A 203 28.52 4.40 -21.23
C GLY A 203 27.91 4.69 -22.60
N ILE A 204 26.60 4.72 -22.72
CA ILE A 204 25.87 4.81 -23.98
C ILE A 204 24.94 6.03 -24.01
N LEU A 205 24.90 6.67 -25.18
CA LEU A 205 24.02 7.80 -25.46
C LEU A 205 23.28 7.58 -26.78
N PHE A 206 21.96 7.60 -26.72
CA PHE A 206 21.10 7.44 -27.90
C PHE A 206 20.43 8.74 -28.27
N LEU A 207 20.50 9.09 -29.56
CA LEU A 207 19.62 10.10 -30.17
C LEU A 207 18.57 9.41 -31.03
N SER A 208 17.32 9.66 -30.77
CA SER A 208 16.20 9.01 -31.49
C SER A 208 15.14 10.01 -31.95
N GLN A 209 14.34 9.60 -32.93
CA GLN A 209 13.10 10.25 -33.34
C GLN A 209 12.00 9.20 -33.38
N GLY A 210 11.01 9.37 -32.52
CA GLY A 210 10.03 8.32 -32.31
C GLY A 210 10.71 6.99 -31.93
N ASP A 211 10.34 5.93 -32.60
CA ASP A 211 10.90 4.58 -32.35
C ASP A 211 12.24 4.31 -33.07
N LYS A 212 12.76 5.30 -33.76
CA LYS A 212 13.94 5.14 -34.59
C LYS A 212 15.16 5.74 -33.92
N THR A 213 16.14 4.92 -33.54
CA THR A 213 17.48 5.39 -33.17
C THR A 213 18.19 5.98 -34.37
N LEU A 214 18.62 7.21 -34.23
CA LEU A 214 19.34 7.97 -35.29
C LEU A 214 20.83 7.87 -35.10
N ARG A 215 21.31 7.89 -33.85
CA ARG A 215 22.71 7.80 -33.48
C ARG A 215 22.88 7.10 -32.14
N GLU A 216 23.97 6.40 -32.04
CA GLU A 216 24.53 5.85 -30.81
C GLU A 216 25.91 6.43 -30.62
N LEU A 217 26.21 6.95 -29.44
CA LEU A 217 27.45 7.62 -29.09
C LEU A 217 27.98 7.11 -27.76
N PRO A 218 29.29 7.07 -27.53
CA PRO A 218 29.81 6.76 -26.21
C PRO A 218 29.55 7.91 -25.24
N LEU A 219 29.21 7.57 -24.00
CA LEU A 219 29.03 8.51 -22.91
C LEU A 219 30.01 8.17 -21.79
N ASN A 220 30.98 9.02 -21.57
CA ASN A 220 32.07 8.78 -20.64
C ASN A 220 31.84 9.51 -19.32
N GLY A 221 31.33 8.76 -18.31
CA GLY A 221 31.27 9.26 -16.96
C GLY A 221 30.11 10.22 -16.66
N ILE A 222 30.14 10.78 -15.48
CA ILE A 222 29.13 11.69 -14.95
C ILE A 222 28.96 12.92 -15.83
N VAL A 223 27.74 13.37 -16.01
CA VAL A 223 27.42 14.64 -16.69
C VAL A 223 27.12 15.69 -15.62
N CYS A 224 27.86 16.75 -15.56
CA CYS A 224 27.71 17.87 -14.61
C CYS A 224 27.08 19.13 -15.22
N GLY A 225 26.62 19.05 -16.46
CA GLY A 225 25.90 20.13 -17.11
C GLY A 225 25.34 19.69 -18.46
N LEU A 226 24.19 20.22 -18.81
CA LEU A 226 23.53 20.00 -20.09
C LEU A 226 23.20 21.33 -20.72
N SER A 227 23.43 21.48 -22.01
CA SER A 227 23.04 22.68 -22.76
C SER A 227 22.68 22.34 -24.20
N MET A 228 21.87 23.18 -24.80
CA MET A 228 21.59 23.14 -26.25
C MET A 228 22.13 24.42 -26.89
N ALA A 229 22.75 24.31 -28.04
CA ALA A 229 23.27 25.44 -28.81
C ALA A 229 22.97 25.26 -30.30
N GLY A 230 22.86 26.36 -31.02
CA GLY A 230 22.60 26.34 -32.47
C GLY A 230 21.54 27.33 -32.88
N LYS A 231 20.79 27.01 -33.95
CA LYS A 231 19.67 27.82 -34.44
C LYS A 231 18.42 26.95 -34.44
N ALA A 232 17.50 27.25 -33.53
CA ALA A 232 16.26 26.52 -33.39
C ALA A 232 15.21 27.33 -32.62
N SER A 233 13.95 27.07 -32.87
CA SER A 233 12.84 27.53 -32.03
C SER A 233 12.20 26.33 -31.36
N VAL A 234 12.42 26.19 -30.06
CA VAL A 234 11.93 25.05 -29.26
C VAL A 234 10.54 25.35 -28.74
N GLU A 235 9.60 24.47 -29.02
CA GLU A 235 8.20 24.62 -28.61
C GLU A 235 7.93 23.90 -27.30
N ALA A 236 8.57 22.75 -27.10
CA ALA A 236 8.46 21.97 -25.89
C ALA A 236 9.80 21.28 -25.59
N ILE A 237 10.10 21.17 -24.30
CA ILE A 237 11.28 20.46 -23.81
C ILE A 237 10.96 19.85 -22.47
N SER A 238 11.42 18.63 -22.26
CA SER A 238 11.38 17.98 -20.96
C SER A 238 12.71 17.25 -20.73
N LEU A 239 13.21 17.34 -19.51
CA LEU A 239 14.39 16.63 -19.08
C LEU A 239 14.04 15.75 -17.89
N TYR A 240 14.28 14.45 -18.05
CA TYR A 240 14.12 13.46 -17.02
C TYR A 240 15.50 13.01 -16.55
N ASN A 241 15.71 12.97 -15.24
CA ASN A 241 16.93 12.49 -14.65
C ASN A 241 16.61 11.27 -13.78
N PHE A 242 17.24 10.14 -14.09
CA PHE A 242 17.08 8.90 -13.35
C PHE A 242 18.30 8.71 -12.46
N VAL A 243 18.11 8.64 -11.17
CA VAL A 243 19.20 8.54 -10.20
C VAL A 243 19.35 7.12 -9.71
N ARG A 244 20.58 6.62 -9.60
CA ARG A 244 20.88 5.35 -8.93
C ARG A 244 21.43 5.59 -7.54
N TYR A 245 21.15 4.64 -6.70
CA TYR A 245 21.62 4.58 -5.34
C TYR A 245 22.92 3.81 -5.18
N PRO A 246 23.99 4.45 -4.64
CA PRO A 246 25.30 3.85 -4.57
C PRO A 246 25.37 2.58 -3.70
N ASP A 247 24.45 2.44 -2.74
CA ASP A 247 24.55 1.41 -1.72
C ASP A 247 23.83 0.10 -2.03
N GLU A 248 23.14 -0.01 -3.18
CA GLU A 248 22.45 -1.24 -3.59
C GLU A 248 22.83 -1.63 -5.03
N PRO A 249 23.86 -2.45 -5.20
CA PRO A 249 24.42 -2.74 -6.53
C PRO A 249 23.54 -3.63 -7.41
N THR A 250 22.52 -4.26 -6.87
CA THR A 250 21.77 -5.31 -7.57
C THR A 250 20.40 -4.90 -8.08
N THR A 251 19.84 -3.80 -7.61
CA THR A 251 18.51 -3.35 -8.05
C THR A 251 18.56 -1.89 -8.48
N PRO A 252 18.33 -1.56 -9.74
CA PRO A 252 18.29 -0.19 -10.19
C PRO A 252 17.01 0.49 -9.68
N TYR A 253 17.14 1.31 -8.67
CA TYR A 253 16.05 2.21 -8.27
C TYR A 253 16.04 3.41 -9.20
N ARG A 254 14.86 3.85 -9.58
CA ARG A 254 14.67 4.95 -10.50
C ARG A 254 13.88 6.02 -9.83
N SER A 255 14.50 7.15 -9.64
CA SER A 255 13.75 8.37 -9.43
C SER A 255 13.79 9.20 -10.70
N GLU A 256 12.66 9.70 -11.06
CA GLU A 256 12.47 10.58 -12.18
C GLU A 256 12.30 12.00 -11.66
N LEU A 257 13.31 12.86 -11.89
CA LEU A 257 13.13 14.28 -11.74
C LEU A 257 12.39 14.78 -12.97
N VAL A 258 11.11 14.97 -12.84
CA VAL A 258 10.33 15.70 -13.81
C VAL A 258 10.46 17.18 -13.47
N PHE A 259 11.04 17.97 -14.37
CA PHE A 259 10.81 19.39 -14.34
C PHE A 259 9.35 19.60 -14.64
N ASP A 260 8.56 19.88 -13.60
CA ASP A 260 7.15 20.19 -13.74
C ASP A 260 7.02 21.57 -14.40
N GLU A 261 6.94 21.55 -15.70
CA GLU A 261 6.79 22.76 -16.52
C GLU A 261 5.46 23.50 -16.25
N ASP A 262 4.53 22.85 -15.54
CA ASP A 262 3.20 23.39 -15.25
C ASP A 262 3.16 24.34 -14.04
N PHE A 263 4.29 24.50 -13.32
CA PHE A 263 4.31 25.31 -12.11
C PHE A 263 5.40 26.38 -12.14
N GLU A 264 5.01 27.60 -11.86
CA GLU A 264 5.90 28.75 -11.68
C GLU A 264 5.86 29.22 -10.22
N ARG A 265 7.04 29.48 -9.65
CA ARG A 265 7.14 29.93 -8.26
C ARG A 265 6.65 31.37 -8.10
N VAL A 266 5.93 31.63 -7.01
CA VAL A 266 5.53 32.97 -6.60
C VAL A 266 6.73 33.74 -6.01
N PRO A 267 7.08 34.91 -6.53
CA PRO A 267 8.42 35.48 -6.34
C PRO A 267 8.70 36.20 -5.02
N SER A 268 7.74 36.44 -4.14
CA SER A 268 8.00 37.16 -2.90
C SER A 268 7.23 36.60 -1.71
N MET A 269 7.96 36.29 -0.65
CA MET A 269 7.46 35.66 0.55
C MET A 269 7.54 36.57 1.80
N GLY A 270 7.95 37.83 1.65
CA GLY A 270 7.99 38.77 2.78
C GLY A 270 6.60 39.06 3.36
N GLY A 271 6.40 38.80 4.67
CA GLY A 271 5.11 39.04 5.33
C GLY A 271 4.05 37.98 5.07
N TRP A 272 4.42 36.80 4.59
CA TRP A 272 3.50 35.70 4.27
C TRP A 272 2.60 35.27 5.45
N GLN A 273 3.04 35.49 6.67
CA GLN A 273 2.30 35.18 7.90
C GLN A 273 1.26 36.23 8.26
N GLU A 274 1.26 37.39 7.59
CA GLU A 274 0.37 38.52 7.89
C GLU A 274 -0.97 38.44 7.14
N GLY A 275 -2.03 38.89 7.78
CA GLY A 275 -3.37 38.87 7.17
C GLY A 275 -3.49 39.69 5.89
N CYS A 276 -2.69 40.74 5.76
CA CYS A 276 -2.69 41.65 4.59
C CYS A 276 -1.89 41.13 3.39
N TYR A 277 -1.15 40.00 3.53
CA TYR A 277 -0.41 39.45 2.42
C TYR A 277 -1.35 38.89 1.34
N ASP A 278 -1.09 39.25 0.08
CA ASP A 278 -1.88 38.76 -1.04
C ASP A 278 -1.45 37.36 -1.48
N ASP A 279 -2.28 36.38 -1.17
CA ASP A 279 -2.12 34.98 -1.54
C ASP A 279 -3.00 34.55 -2.74
N ALA A 280 -3.56 35.50 -3.47
CA ALA A 280 -4.49 35.20 -4.58
C ALA A 280 -3.82 34.39 -5.70
N ALA A 281 -2.53 34.58 -5.87
CA ALA A 281 -1.73 33.84 -6.87
C ALA A 281 -1.29 32.45 -6.40
N TRP A 282 -1.52 32.09 -5.12
CA TRP A 282 -1.13 30.79 -4.62
C TRP A 282 -2.08 29.69 -5.11
N LEU A 283 -1.56 28.46 -5.23
CA LEU A 283 -2.33 27.32 -5.66
C LEU A 283 -3.42 26.99 -4.63
N PRO A 284 -4.71 26.92 -5.02
CA PRO A 284 -5.75 26.41 -4.12
C PRO A 284 -5.59 24.92 -3.94
N VAL A 285 -5.62 24.45 -2.69
CA VAL A 285 -5.53 23.04 -2.33
C VAL A 285 -6.64 22.67 -1.37
N THR A 286 -7.12 21.45 -1.50
CA THR A 286 -8.10 20.85 -0.58
C THR A 286 -7.42 19.74 0.21
N LEU A 287 -7.56 19.76 1.55
CA LEU A 287 -6.96 18.76 2.42
C LEU A 287 -7.78 17.46 2.47
N PRO A 288 -7.10 16.31 2.66
CA PRO A 288 -5.66 16.13 2.74
C PRO A 288 -4.98 16.35 1.41
N SER A 289 -3.77 16.90 1.39
CA SER A 289 -3.07 17.21 0.16
C SER A 289 -1.56 17.08 0.33
N ALA A 290 -0.89 16.82 -0.78
CA ALA A 290 0.56 16.78 -0.86
C ALA A 290 1.05 17.50 -2.10
N HIS A 291 2.26 18.03 -2.02
CA HIS A 291 2.97 18.52 -3.17
C HIS A 291 4.38 17.97 -3.13
N GLY A 292 4.72 17.23 -4.18
CA GLY A 292 6.09 16.82 -4.45
C GLY A 292 6.50 17.33 -5.82
N GLY A 293 7.76 17.44 -6.07
CA GLY A 293 8.27 17.90 -7.35
C GLY A 293 9.57 18.67 -7.21
N ALA A 294 10.12 19.09 -8.33
CA ALA A 294 11.38 19.79 -8.41
C ALA A 294 11.32 21.20 -7.81
N SER A 295 11.37 21.29 -6.48
CA SER A 295 11.75 22.53 -5.84
C SER A 295 13.26 22.57 -5.69
N GLN A 296 13.82 23.76 -5.69
CA GLN A 296 15.25 23.88 -5.38
C GLN A 296 15.49 23.52 -3.92
N ALA A 297 16.56 22.78 -3.66
CA ALA A 297 16.94 22.39 -2.31
C ALA A 297 17.02 23.63 -1.40
N GLY A 298 16.40 23.50 -0.22
CA GLY A 298 16.45 24.54 0.81
C GLY A 298 15.36 25.61 0.73
N GLU A 299 14.40 25.48 -0.15
CA GLU A 299 13.28 26.42 -0.22
C GLU A 299 12.09 25.96 0.63
N ASP A 300 11.58 26.89 1.41
CA ASP A 300 10.41 26.64 2.25
C ASP A 300 9.12 26.72 1.43
N TYR A 301 8.13 25.92 1.80
CA TYR A 301 6.75 26.00 1.31
C TYR A 301 5.88 26.64 2.36
N TYR A 302 4.83 27.29 1.91
CA TYR A 302 3.92 28.02 2.77
C TYR A 302 2.49 27.69 2.40
N LEU A 303 1.66 27.48 3.39
CA LEU A 303 0.24 27.20 3.23
C LEU A 303 -0.56 28.17 4.09
N ARG A 304 -1.72 28.58 3.63
CA ARG A 304 -2.56 29.53 4.34
C ARG A 304 -4.04 29.16 4.22
N THR A 305 -4.76 29.30 5.30
CA THR A 305 -6.23 29.24 5.30
C THR A 305 -6.81 30.32 6.21
N ARG A 306 -8.05 30.69 5.95
CA ARG A 306 -8.77 31.68 6.76
C ARG A 306 -10.03 31.06 7.32
N VAL A 307 -10.30 31.34 8.57
CA VAL A 307 -11.47 30.82 9.28
C VAL A 307 -12.07 31.85 10.21
N LYS A 308 -13.38 31.89 10.26
CA LYS A 308 -14.11 32.72 11.23
C LYS A 308 -14.60 31.83 12.36
N VAL A 309 -14.28 32.22 13.60
CA VAL A 309 -14.68 31.46 14.80
C VAL A 309 -15.59 32.34 15.68
N GLY A 310 -16.60 31.72 16.30
CA GLY A 310 -17.40 32.33 17.35
C GLY A 310 -16.68 32.32 18.70
N PRO A 311 -17.32 32.79 19.78
CA PRO A 311 -16.77 32.69 21.14
C PRO A 311 -16.48 31.24 21.53
N PHE A 312 -15.46 31.03 22.34
CA PHE A 312 -15.04 29.71 22.85
C PHE A 312 -14.40 29.88 24.21
N ALA A 313 -14.33 28.77 24.98
CA ALA A 313 -13.54 28.71 26.20
C ALA A 313 -12.15 28.06 25.93
N GLN A 314 -12.12 27.10 25.01
CA GLN A 314 -10.88 26.43 24.57
C GLN A 314 -10.90 26.32 23.05
N ALA A 315 -9.73 26.34 22.45
CA ALA A 315 -9.57 26.16 21.01
C ALA A 315 -8.30 25.33 20.70
N PHE A 316 -8.47 24.31 19.91
CA PHE A 316 -7.35 23.44 19.50
C PHE A 316 -7.31 23.35 17.98
N LEU A 317 -6.11 23.45 17.44
CA LEU A 317 -5.84 23.10 16.05
C LEU A 317 -5.40 21.65 16.00
N HIS A 318 -6.19 20.82 15.36
CA HIS A 318 -5.85 19.43 15.05
C HIS A 318 -5.33 19.33 13.63
N LEU A 319 -4.19 18.66 13.47
CA LEU A 319 -3.59 18.31 12.19
C LEU A 319 -3.31 16.83 12.21
N ASP A 320 -3.89 16.06 11.31
CA ASP A 320 -3.63 14.61 11.19
C ASP A 320 -2.15 14.32 10.99
N ALA A 321 -1.51 15.09 10.14
CA ALA A 321 -0.08 15.01 9.87
C ALA A 321 0.44 16.28 9.22
N LEU A 322 1.67 16.60 9.47
CA LEU A 322 2.45 17.57 8.72
C LEU A 322 3.82 16.96 8.43
N ASP A 323 4.16 16.80 7.19
CA ASP A 323 5.42 16.17 6.79
C ASP A 323 6.18 17.06 5.79
N PRO A 324 7.47 17.25 5.96
CA PRO A 324 8.37 16.62 6.96
C PRO A 324 8.46 17.33 8.30
N ALA A 325 8.34 18.63 8.33
CA ALA A 325 8.37 19.48 9.53
C ALA A 325 7.86 20.87 9.18
N GLY A 326 7.41 21.65 10.16
CA GLY A 326 6.92 22.98 9.87
C GLY A 326 6.75 23.89 11.08
N GLU A 327 6.44 25.15 10.77
CA GLU A 327 6.11 26.17 11.74
C GLU A 327 4.65 26.60 11.52
N VAL A 328 3.87 26.66 12.58
CA VAL A 328 2.48 27.12 12.54
C VAL A 328 2.42 28.54 13.08
N TRP A 329 1.74 29.39 12.32
CA TRP A 329 1.53 30.80 12.65
C TRP A 329 0.02 31.09 12.65
N ILE A 330 -0.44 31.85 13.61
CA ILE A 330 -1.84 32.27 13.69
C ILE A 330 -1.89 33.77 13.86
N ASN A 331 -2.57 34.44 12.95
CA ASN A 331 -2.72 35.90 12.95
C ASN A 331 -1.38 36.67 13.04
N GLY A 332 -0.35 36.17 12.36
CA GLY A 332 1.00 36.73 12.35
C GLY A 332 1.88 36.33 13.54
N GLN A 333 1.36 35.58 14.49
CA GLN A 333 2.12 35.14 15.67
C GLN A 333 2.57 33.69 15.54
N PRO A 334 3.81 33.35 15.93
CA PRO A 334 4.28 31.97 15.90
C PRO A 334 3.58 31.16 17.01
N ALA A 335 2.89 30.11 16.63
CA ALA A 335 2.13 29.25 17.54
C ALA A 335 2.85 27.94 17.88
N ALA A 336 3.50 27.29 16.92
CA ALA A 336 4.18 26.02 17.16
C ALA A 336 5.28 25.74 16.14
N VAL A 337 6.23 24.88 16.54
CA VAL A 337 7.16 24.21 15.63
C VAL A 337 6.87 22.73 15.70
N LEU A 338 6.56 22.15 14.55
CA LEU A 338 6.18 20.75 14.40
C LEU A 338 7.30 19.96 13.75
N LYS A 339 7.50 18.76 14.23
CA LYS A 339 8.53 17.85 13.70
C LYS A 339 7.93 16.48 13.42
N GLY A 340 8.31 15.94 12.28
CA GLY A 340 7.91 14.61 11.88
C GLY A 340 6.43 14.49 11.52
N ARG A 341 6.09 13.36 10.96
CA ARG A 341 4.75 13.04 10.50
C ARG A 341 3.90 12.44 11.61
N THR A 342 3.55 13.21 12.60
CA THR A 342 2.65 12.81 13.69
C THR A 342 1.37 13.63 13.68
N PRO A 343 0.26 13.09 14.16
CA PRO A 343 -0.90 13.91 14.53
C PRO A 343 -0.53 14.93 15.60
N HIS A 344 -1.02 16.14 15.43
CA HIS A 344 -0.77 17.23 16.35
C HIS A 344 -2.09 17.84 16.85
N LEU A 345 -2.15 18.09 18.15
CA LEU A 345 -3.25 18.84 18.77
C LEU A 345 -2.65 20.03 19.52
N LEU A 346 -2.78 21.21 18.96
CA LEU A 346 -2.17 22.44 19.46
C LEU A 346 -3.21 23.29 20.17
N ASP A 347 -2.96 23.72 21.40
CA ASP A 347 -3.76 24.75 22.05
C ASP A 347 -3.49 26.11 21.38
N VAL A 348 -4.53 26.67 20.76
CA VAL A 348 -4.43 27.89 19.95
C VAL A 348 -5.37 29.00 20.45
N ALA A 349 -5.93 28.85 21.65
CA ALA A 349 -6.93 29.75 22.18
C ALA A 349 -6.42 31.19 22.28
N GLU A 350 -5.16 31.39 22.66
CA GLU A 350 -4.59 32.73 22.83
C GLU A 350 -4.32 33.48 21.52
N TYR A 351 -4.23 32.75 20.39
CA TYR A 351 -3.94 33.35 19.09
C TYR A 351 -5.19 33.70 18.29
N LEU A 352 -6.34 33.06 18.58
CA LEU A 352 -7.59 33.26 17.86
C LEU A 352 -8.37 34.45 18.34
N ARG A 353 -9.03 35.15 17.42
CA ARG A 353 -9.88 36.31 17.66
C ARG A 353 -11.34 35.97 17.38
N PRO A 354 -12.15 35.76 18.44
CA PRO A 354 -13.57 35.45 18.25
C PRO A 354 -14.31 36.58 17.53
N GLY A 355 -15.17 36.24 16.57
CA GLY A 355 -15.93 37.15 15.76
C GLY A 355 -15.22 37.72 14.55
N GLU A 356 -13.90 37.58 14.47
CA GLU A 356 -13.08 38.04 13.36
C GLU A 356 -12.69 36.89 12.44
N GLU A 357 -12.18 37.23 11.26
CA GLU A 357 -11.49 36.28 10.38
C GLU A 357 -10.09 36.05 10.91
N ASN A 358 -9.73 34.80 11.11
CA ASN A 358 -8.41 34.38 11.58
C ASN A 358 -7.63 33.73 10.45
N LEU A 359 -6.37 34.08 10.34
CA LEU A 359 -5.41 33.45 9.42
C LEU A 359 -4.66 32.36 10.16
N ILE A 360 -4.67 31.14 9.62
CA ILE A 360 -3.78 30.05 9.99
C ILE A 360 -2.79 29.86 8.84
N ALA A 361 -1.52 29.95 9.14
CA ALA A 361 -0.46 29.85 8.17
C ALA A 361 0.60 28.83 8.61
N VAL A 362 1.05 28.03 7.68
CA VAL A 362 2.03 26.95 7.92
C VAL A 362 3.20 27.15 6.98
N LYS A 363 4.41 27.13 7.55
CA LYS A 363 5.65 27.09 6.79
C LYS A 363 6.22 25.71 6.92
N VAL A 364 6.34 24.99 5.81
CA VAL A 364 6.93 23.67 5.76
C VAL A 364 8.36 23.77 5.27
N LYS A 365 9.28 23.16 5.99
CA LYS A 365 10.66 22.98 5.54
C LYS A 365 10.72 21.73 4.71
N PRO A 366 10.93 21.86 3.39
CA PRO A 366 11.01 20.68 2.56
C PRO A 366 12.21 19.87 2.98
N PHE A 367 12.04 18.58 2.81
CA PHE A 367 13.08 17.65 3.15
C PHE A 367 13.90 17.36 1.89
N PHE A 368 15.19 17.51 2.02
CA PHE A 368 16.13 17.13 1.00
C PHE A 368 16.93 15.91 1.45
N THR A 369 16.97 14.88 0.66
CA THR A 369 17.83 13.73 0.87
C THR A 369 18.48 13.33 -0.43
N ASP A 370 19.79 13.15 -0.38
CA ASP A 370 20.58 12.46 -1.39
C ASP A 370 20.56 10.94 -1.17
N GLN A 371 19.98 10.52 -0.05
CA GLN A 371 19.80 9.11 0.25
C GLN A 371 18.55 8.62 -0.41
N THR A 372 18.74 7.64 -1.13
CA THR A 372 17.76 7.00 -1.85
C THR A 372 16.98 6.05 -1.09
N VAL A 373 15.80 6.19 -1.33
CA VAL A 373 14.79 5.41 -0.76
C VAL A 373 14.57 4.21 -1.64
N PHE A 374 14.65 3.08 -1.03
CA PHE A 374 14.21 1.84 -1.62
C PHE A 374 12.80 2.06 -2.16
N HIS A 375 12.67 2.07 -3.48
CA HIS A 375 11.40 2.20 -4.17
C HIS A 375 10.77 3.60 -4.32
N ALA A 376 11.32 4.67 -3.82
CA ALA A 376 10.75 5.97 -4.15
C ALA A 376 11.32 6.53 -5.46
N PRO A 377 10.49 6.88 -6.41
CA PRO A 377 10.94 7.48 -7.66
C PRO A 377 11.34 8.96 -7.52
N THR A 378 11.15 9.53 -6.33
CA THR A 378 11.39 10.94 -6.05
C THR A 378 12.32 11.08 -4.89
N ASP A 379 13.57 11.16 -5.19
CA ASP A 379 14.60 11.07 -4.19
C ASP A 379 15.00 12.38 -3.63
N HIS A 380 14.69 13.47 -4.23
CA HIS A 380 15.35 14.69 -3.84
C HIS A 380 14.44 15.77 -3.27
N HIS A 381 13.15 15.74 -3.55
CA HIS A 381 12.28 16.84 -3.18
C HIS A 381 10.93 16.39 -2.70
N PHE A 382 10.77 16.32 -1.39
CA PHE A 382 9.45 16.34 -0.82
C PHE A 382 9.07 17.79 -0.55
N GLY A 383 8.08 18.26 -1.25
CA GLY A 383 7.50 19.55 -0.96
C GLY A 383 6.88 19.52 0.43
N TRP A 384 5.69 18.97 0.53
CA TRP A 384 4.96 18.86 1.77
C TRP A 384 3.81 17.86 1.66
N TYR A 385 3.39 17.36 2.81
CA TYR A 385 2.10 16.70 3.00
C TYR A 385 1.41 17.35 4.19
N LEU A 386 0.15 17.72 4.02
CA LEU A 386 -0.72 18.17 5.10
C LEU A 386 -1.97 17.27 5.12
N GLY A 387 -2.17 16.57 6.22
CA GLY A 387 -3.32 15.72 6.48
C GLY A 387 -4.59 16.52 6.67
N GLU A 388 -5.67 15.90 7.10
CA GLU A 388 -6.88 16.60 7.47
C GLU A 388 -6.58 17.59 8.60
N ALA A 389 -7.21 18.75 8.57
CA ALA A 389 -7.03 19.78 9.56
C ALA A 389 -8.38 20.28 10.06
N SER A 390 -8.48 20.59 11.35
CA SER A 390 -9.69 21.15 11.95
C SER A 390 -9.40 22.02 13.16
N LEU A 391 -10.28 22.97 13.42
CA LEU A 391 -10.35 23.64 14.70
C LEU A 391 -11.42 22.98 15.58
N ILE A 392 -11.03 22.63 16.79
CA ILE A 392 -11.90 22.08 17.82
C ILE A 392 -12.12 23.14 18.87
N LEU A 393 -13.38 23.54 19.06
CA LEU A 393 -13.78 24.60 19.97
C LEU A 393 -14.73 24.07 21.03
N THR A 394 -14.49 24.39 22.30
CA THR A 394 -15.39 24.06 23.40
C THR A 394 -15.83 25.33 24.13
N ASP A 395 -17.03 25.29 24.74
CA ASP A 395 -17.59 26.44 25.46
C ASP A 395 -17.28 26.40 26.97
N THR A 396 -16.59 25.36 27.42
CA THR A 396 -16.20 25.14 28.82
C THR A 396 -14.73 24.68 28.92
N PRO A 397 -14.11 24.78 30.08
CA PRO A 397 -12.76 24.23 30.27
C PRO A 397 -12.74 22.71 30.43
N ASN A 398 -13.84 22.03 30.16
CA ASN A 398 -13.94 20.57 30.22
C ASN A 398 -14.09 20.01 28.83
N ARG A 399 -13.34 18.93 28.52
CA ARG A 399 -13.41 18.28 27.22
C ARG A 399 -13.19 16.79 27.32
N ILE A 400 -13.74 16.08 26.35
CA ILE A 400 -13.40 14.69 26.04
C ILE A 400 -12.13 14.75 25.21
N ALA A 401 -11.00 14.30 25.77
CA ALA A 401 -9.71 14.38 25.10
C ALA A 401 -9.49 13.18 24.16
N ASP A 402 -9.99 11.99 24.55
CA ASP A 402 -9.82 10.79 23.80
C ASP A 402 -10.91 9.76 24.13
N VAL A 403 -11.30 8.94 23.16
CA VAL A 403 -12.24 7.84 23.32
C VAL A 403 -11.72 6.61 22.60
N TYR A 404 -11.41 5.59 23.35
CA TYR A 404 -11.10 4.25 22.84
C TYR A 404 -12.28 3.31 23.11
N THR A 405 -12.61 2.46 22.15
CA THR A 405 -13.60 1.39 22.34
C THR A 405 -13.14 0.10 21.68
N CYS A 406 -13.40 -1.00 22.36
CA CYS A 406 -13.18 -2.33 21.78
C CYS A 406 -14.21 -3.33 22.31
N THR A 407 -14.40 -4.43 21.59
CA THR A 407 -15.23 -5.55 22.06
C THR A 407 -14.41 -6.43 22.99
N SER A 408 -14.76 -6.50 24.25
CA SER A 408 -14.09 -7.33 25.26
C SER A 408 -14.73 -8.73 25.38
N SER A 409 -16.01 -8.85 25.05
CA SER A 409 -16.75 -10.11 25.05
C SER A 409 -17.87 -10.06 24.01
N LEU A 410 -18.16 -11.20 23.41
CA LEU A 410 -19.16 -11.33 22.38
C LEU A 410 -19.90 -12.67 22.56
N GLU A 411 -21.22 -12.58 22.73
CA GLU A 411 -22.14 -13.71 22.74
C GLU A 411 -23.30 -13.43 21.76
N ASP A 412 -24.09 -14.41 21.42
CA ASP A 412 -25.21 -14.26 20.47
C ASP A 412 -26.24 -13.19 20.90
N THR A 413 -26.42 -13.03 22.20
CA THR A 413 -27.43 -12.12 22.76
C THR A 413 -26.88 -10.79 23.26
N GLU A 414 -25.57 -10.70 23.46
CA GLU A 414 -24.95 -9.53 24.07
C GLU A 414 -23.49 -9.40 23.64
N ALA A 415 -23.04 -8.17 23.43
CA ALA A 415 -21.62 -7.82 23.36
C ALA A 415 -21.25 -6.84 24.45
N VAL A 416 -20.09 -7.01 25.06
CA VAL A 416 -19.54 -6.04 25.99
C VAL A 416 -18.53 -5.18 25.24
N GLN A 417 -18.82 -3.87 25.20
CA GLN A 417 -17.94 -2.85 24.64
C GLN A 417 -17.21 -2.16 25.77
N HIS A 418 -15.90 -2.40 25.85
CA HIS A 418 -15.04 -1.72 26.79
C HIS A 418 -14.67 -0.32 26.27
N HIS A 419 -14.91 0.69 27.07
CA HIS A 419 -14.55 2.08 26.81
C HIS A 419 -13.46 2.55 27.74
N ARG A 420 -12.49 3.26 27.19
CA ARG A 420 -11.52 4.07 27.92
C ARG A 420 -11.67 5.52 27.42
N VAL A 421 -12.31 6.35 28.23
CA VAL A 421 -12.58 7.75 27.92
C VAL A 421 -11.64 8.63 28.74
N THR A 422 -10.85 9.45 28.08
CA THR A 422 -9.96 10.43 28.71
C THR A 422 -10.67 11.78 28.73
N LEU A 423 -10.97 12.25 29.93
CA LEU A 423 -11.57 13.55 30.18
C LEU A 423 -10.52 14.53 30.70
N ARG A 424 -10.53 15.74 30.22
CA ARG A 424 -9.61 16.81 30.62
C ARG A 424 -10.36 18.01 31.16
N ARG A 425 -9.91 18.49 32.31
CA ARG A 425 -10.34 19.75 32.87
C ARG A 425 -9.16 20.71 32.97
N ASP A 426 -9.24 21.80 32.24
CA ASP A 426 -8.18 22.80 32.22
C ASP A 426 -8.46 23.97 33.20
N GLY A 427 -9.58 23.94 33.97
CA GLY A 427 -9.84 24.78 35.12
C GLY A 427 -8.99 24.44 36.34
N TYR A 428 -9.18 25.18 37.46
CA TYR A 428 -8.39 25.01 38.69
C TYR A 428 -9.13 24.28 39.81
N ASP A 429 -10.44 24.12 39.70
CA ASP A 429 -11.33 23.45 40.64
C ASP A 429 -11.77 22.08 40.13
N PHE A 430 -12.28 21.24 41.01
CA PHE A 430 -12.90 19.97 40.64
C PHE A 430 -14.17 20.23 39.86
N PHE A 431 -14.48 19.34 38.93
CA PHE A 431 -15.72 19.36 38.20
C PHE A 431 -16.49 18.08 38.47
N THR A 432 -17.77 18.20 38.77
CA THR A 432 -18.69 17.06 38.90
C THR A 432 -19.71 17.13 37.79
N GLY A 433 -19.91 16.04 37.09
CA GLY A 433 -20.87 15.93 35.97
C GLY A 433 -21.26 14.50 35.68
N ARG A 434 -21.71 14.25 34.49
CA ARG A 434 -22.15 12.94 34.03
C ARG A 434 -21.57 12.66 32.65
N LEU A 435 -21.21 11.40 32.41
CA LEU A 435 -20.80 10.90 31.10
C LEU A 435 -21.91 9.98 30.56
N CYS A 436 -22.34 10.24 29.34
CA CYS A 436 -23.34 9.46 28.63
C CYS A 436 -22.67 8.79 27.41
N ILE A 437 -22.87 7.48 27.26
CA ILE A 437 -22.39 6.72 26.11
C ILE A 437 -23.61 6.06 25.44
N ARG A 438 -23.78 6.29 24.15
CA ARG A 438 -24.93 5.82 23.38
C ARG A 438 -24.51 5.17 22.08
N TYR A 439 -25.04 3.97 21.83
CA TYR A 439 -24.83 3.22 20.58
C TYR A 439 -26.09 3.28 19.71
N SER A 440 -25.92 3.67 18.45
CA SER A 440 -26.98 3.66 17.45
C SER A 440 -26.46 2.98 16.16
N PRO A 441 -27.22 2.10 15.49
CA PRO A 441 -26.86 1.63 14.16
C PRO A 441 -26.62 2.81 13.21
N TRP A 442 -25.53 2.76 12.44
CA TRP A 442 -25.16 3.87 11.57
C TRP A 442 -24.99 3.47 10.10
N PHE A 443 -24.40 2.30 9.86
CA PHE A 443 -24.16 1.79 8.52
C PHE A 443 -24.50 0.29 8.45
N PRO A 444 -25.11 -0.23 7.37
CA PRO A 444 -25.52 0.45 6.14
C PRO A 444 -26.77 1.35 6.29
N ALA A 445 -27.50 1.20 7.36
CA ALA A 445 -28.69 1.97 7.65
C ALA A 445 -28.67 2.53 9.07
N GLU A 446 -29.16 3.74 9.24
CA GLU A 446 -29.33 4.35 10.56
C GLU A 446 -30.52 3.75 11.29
N GLY A 447 -30.41 3.70 12.61
CA GLY A 447 -31.48 3.22 13.50
C GLY A 447 -31.49 3.95 14.84
N PRO A 448 -32.54 3.73 15.65
CA PRO A 448 -32.60 4.29 17.00
C PRO A 448 -31.49 3.72 17.88
N ALA A 449 -31.18 4.39 18.97
CA ALA A 449 -30.22 3.90 19.95
C ALA A 449 -30.65 2.53 20.47
N VAL A 450 -29.69 1.62 20.51
CA VAL A 450 -29.86 0.25 21.02
C VAL A 450 -29.51 0.15 22.50
N VAL A 451 -28.63 1.04 22.96
CA VAL A 451 -28.26 1.19 24.37
C VAL A 451 -27.80 2.64 24.62
N GLU A 452 -28.12 3.13 25.80
CA GLU A 452 -27.65 4.39 26.32
C GLU A 452 -27.38 4.22 27.82
N GLU A 453 -26.19 4.56 28.25
CA GLU A 453 -25.78 4.51 29.65
C GLU A 453 -25.27 5.86 30.08
N GLU A 454 -25.66 6.29 31.28
CA GLU A 454 -25.25 7.55 31.85
C GLU A 454 -24.83 7.36 33.31
N PHE A 455 -23.64 7.84 33.66
CA PHE A 455 -23.08 7.68 34.99
C PHE A 455 -22.32 8.91 35.46
N PRO A 456 -22.16 9.13 36.77
CA PRO A 456 -21.50 10.30 37.33
C PRO A 456 -19.98 10.23 37.10
N VAL A 457 -19.36 11.38 36.90
CA VAL A 457 -17.91 11.55 36.81
C VAL A 457 -17.47 12.75 37.63
N GLU A 458 -16.27 12.62 38.19
CA GLU A 458 -15.59 13.73 38.89
C GLU A 458 -14.21 13.93 38.24
N LEU A 459 -13.93 15.17 37.83
CA LEU A 459 -12.68 15.51 37.14
C LEU A 459 -11.76 16.31 38.05
N ARG A 460 -10.55 15.83 38.19
CA ARG A 460 -9.44 16.55 38.82
C ARG A 460 -8.92 17.60 37.82
N PRO A 461 -8.58 18.81 38.32
CA PRO A 461 -8.07 19.84 37.46
C PRO A 461 -6.68 19.54 36.89
N ARG A 462 -6.46 19.95 35.64
CA ARG A 462 -5.16 19.95 34.91
C ARG A 462 -4.46 18.61 34.78
N VAL A 463 -5.19 17.53 34.91
CA VAL A 463 -4.72 16.16 34.66
C VAL A 463 -5.69 15.42 33.74
N ASP A 464 -5.20 14.40 33.11
CA ASP A 464 -6.04 13.46 32.38
C ASP A 464 -6.79 12.57 33.38
N ASN A 465 -8.10 12.57 33.26
CA ASN A 465 -9.00 11.71 34.04
C ASN A 465 -9.46 10.58 33.15
N VAL A 466 -8.89 9.38 33.36
CA VAL A 466 -9.22 8.20 32.58
C VAL A 466 -10.38 7.47 33.24
N ILE A 467 -11.45 7.30 32.48
CA ILE A 467 -12.66 6.57 32.89
C ILE A 467 -12.73 5.29 32.06
N GLU A 468 -12.77 4.16 32.74
CA GLU A 468 -13.02 2.87 32.11
C GLU A 468 -14.47 2.45 32.43
N HIS A 469 -15.21 2.03 31.38
CA HIS A 469 -16.60 1.65 31.52
C HIS A 469 -16.99 0.62 30.45
N ASP A 470 -17.76 -0.40 30.85
CA ASP A 470 -18.24 -1.45 29.98
C ASP A 470 -19.72 -1.22 29.63
N VAL A 471 -20.01 -1.03 28.36
CA VAL A 471 -21.37 -0.92 27.84
C VAL A 471 -21.83 -2.25 27.25
N ARG A 472 -23.01 -2.70 27.66
CA ARG A 472 -23.63 -3.95 27.20
C ARG A 472 -24.57 -3.70 26.05
N VAL A 473 -24.16 -4.11 24.84
CA VAL A 473 -24.98 -3.94 23.63
C VAL A 473 -25.80 -5.20 23.40
N PRO A 474 -27.14 -5.13 23.53
CA PRO A 474 -28.00 -6.29 23.34
C PRO A 474 -28.13 -6.63 21.84
N HIS A 475 -28.20 -7.92 21.54
CA HIS A 475 -28.35 -8.45 20.18
C HIS A 475 -27.46 -7.74 19.13
N PRO A 476 -26.14 -7.77 19.29
CA PRO A 476 -25.25 -6.96 18.49
C PRO A 476 -25.27 -7.35 17.02
N ALA A 477 -25.30 -6.36 16.15
CA ALA A 477 -25.01 -6.54 14.73
C ALA A 477 -23.49 -6.53 14.55
N CYS A 478 -22.89 -7.71 14.45
CA CYS A 478 -21.43 -7.84 14.35
C CYS A 478 -20.91 -7.36 13.00
N TRP A 479 -19.76 -6.68 13.05
CA TRP A 479 -19.02 -6.29 11.87
C TRP A 479 -18.20 -7.47 11.32
N SER A 480 -18.24 -7.64 10.00
CA SER A 480 -17.34 -8.54 9.26
C SER A 480 -17.22 -8.05 7.80
N PRO A 481 -16.26 -8.56 7.00
CA PRO A 481 -16.15 -8.22 5.59
C PRO A 481 -17.43 -8.44 4.77
N ASP A 482 -18.23 -9.46 5.12
CA ASP A 482 -19.49 -9.77 4.44
C ASP A 482 -20.67 -8.97 4.98
N ARG A 483 -20.54 -8.47 6.21
CA ARG A 483 -21.58 -7.69 6.91
C ARG A 483 -20.93 -6.50 7.60
N PRO A 484 -20.60 -5.43 6.89
CA PRO A 484 -19.91 -4.26 7.44
C PRO A 484 -20.88 -3.38 8.25
N GLN A 485 -21.38 -3.92 9.36
CA GLN A 485 -22.30 -3.22 10.26
C GLN A 485 -21.52 -2.29 11.18
N LEU A 486 -21.87 -1.01 11.16
CA LEU A 486 -21.24 -0.02 12.01
C LEU A 486 -22.25 0.65 12.91
N TYR A 487 -21.80 0.99 14.11
CA TYR A 487 -22.51 1.81 15.08
C TYR A 487 -21.89 3.20 15.12
N LYS A 488 -22.75 4.19 15.30
CA LYS A 488 -22.37 5.50 15.79
C LYS A 488 -22.36 5.45 17.31
N VAL A 489 -21.27 5.88 17.90
CA VAL A 489 -21.12 6.01 19.35
C VAL A 489 -21.04 7.49 19.69
N ASP A 490 -22.08 7.96 20.38
CA ASP A 490 -22.09 9.31 20.94
C ASP A 490 -21.58 9.23 22.39
N VAL A 491 -20.51 9.93 22.69
CA VAL A 491 -19.99 10.12 24.05
C VAL A 491 -20.19 11.56 24.43
N VAL A 492 -21.01 11.82 25.44
CA VAL A 492 -21.44 13.19 25.81
C VAL A 492 -21.09 13.46 27.25
N LEU A 493 -20.31 14.49 27.49
CA LEU A 493 -20.06 15.03 28.82
C LEU A 493 -21.11 16.06 29.17
N LYS A 494 -21.78 15.86 30.30
CA LYS A 494 -22.84 16.76 30.84
C LYS A 494 -22.39 17.38 32.14
N ASP A 495 -22.88 18.59 32.44
CA ASP A 495 -22.72 19.20 33.76
C ASP A 495 -23.65 18.55 34.81
N ALA A 496 -23.62 19.09 36.04
CA ALA A 496 -24.42 18.61 37.15
C ALA A 496 -25.93 18.77 36.91
N ASP A 497 -26.34 19.73 36.08
CA ASP A 497 -27.73 19.99 35.73
C ASP A 497 -28.19 19.14 34.54
N GLY A 498 -27.32 18.31 34.00
CA GLY A 498 -27.58 17.42 32.84
C GLY A 498 -27.47 18.11 31.48
N LYS A 499 -26.96 19.33 31.42
CA LYS A 499 -26.73 20.03 30.15
C LYS A 499 -25.46 19.50 29.48
N PRO A 500 -25.52 19.13 28.18
CA PRO A 500 -24.33 18.76 27.42
C PRO A 500 -23.32 19.91 27.35
N ILE A 501 -22.07 19.66 27.63
CA ILE A 501 -20.98 20.65 27.62
C ILE A 501 -19.87 20.30 26.67
N ASP A 502 -19.73 19.01 26.28
CA ASP A 502 -18.84 18.54 25.25
C ASP A 502 -19.32 17.19 24.71
N ASP A 503 -18.97 16.85 23.48
CA ASP A 503 -19.26 15.57 22.88
C ASP A 503 -18.14 15.08 21.97
N CYS A 504 -18.04 13.77 21.85
CA CYS A 504 -17.21 13.08 20.87
C CYS A 504 -18.08 12.05 20.15
N VAL A 505 -18.01 12.02 18.85
CA VAL A 505 -18.75 11.08 18.03
C VAL A 505 -17.77 10.26 17.21
N LEU A 506 -17.91 8.95 17.28
CA LEU A 506 -17.10 8.03 16.50
C LEU A 506 -17.96 6.94 15.86
N THR A 507 -17.41 6.27 14.87
CA THR A 507 -17.99 5.06 14.30
C THR A 507 -17.14 3.86 14.67
N THR A 508 -17.77 2.74 15.00
CA THR A 508 -17.10 1.49 15.32
C THR A 508 -17.94 0.30 14.90
N GLY A 509 -17.33 -0.87 14.82
CA GLY A 509 -18.04 -2.14 14.58
C GLY A 509 -17.76 -3.13 15.70
N ILE A 510 -18.80 -3.83 16.11
CA ILE A 510 -18.67 -4.86 17.13
C ILE A 510 -18.05 -6.10 16.49
N ARG A 511 -16.85 -6.43 16.92
CA ARG A 511 -16.13 -7.64 16.48
C ARG A 511 -15.14 -8.10 17.55
N LEU A 512 -15.03 -9.40 17.73
CA LEU A 512 -14.08 -10.01 18.64
C LEU A 512 -13.00 -10.75 17.84
N ILE A 513 -11.74 -10.47 18.14
CA ILE A 513 -10.57 -11.15 17.58
C ILE A 513 -9.96 -12.03 18.66
N ALA A 514 -9.65 -13.26 18.30
CA ALA A 514 -8.99 -14.21 19.18
C ALA A 514 -8.08 -15.14 18.36
N GLN A 515 -7.07 -15.70 19.00
CA GLN A 515 -6.31 -16.81 18.44
C GLN A 515 -6.28 -17.96 19.43
N LYS A 516 -6.34 -19.15 18.90
CA LYS A 516 -6.30 -20.38 19.69
C LYS A 516 -5.68 -21.49 18.86
N GLU A 517 -4.65 -22.14 19.41
CA GLU A 517 -3.99 -23.29 18.76
C GLU A 517 -3.53 -22.99 17.33
N GLY A 518 -2.98 -21.78 17.11
CA GLY A 518 -2.53 -21.30 15.81
C GLY A 518 -3.63 -20.95 14.80
N VAL A 519 -4.89 -20.95 15.20
CA VAL A 519 -6.02 -20.56 14.37
C VAL A 519 -6.52 -19.18 14.77
N LEU A 520 -6.70 -18.31 13.79
CA LEU A 520 -7.34 -17.02 13.94
C LEU A 520 -8.87 -17.21 13.99
N TYR A 521 -9.50 -16.54 14.94
CA TYR A 521 -10.95 -16.43 15.05
C TYR A 521 -11.38 -14.97 15.01
N ILE A 522 -12.40 -14.69 14.22
CA ILE A 522 -13.10 -13.41 14.22
C ILE A 522 -14.59 -13.69 14.43
N ASN A 523 -15.16 -13.10 15.47
CA ASN A 523 -16.54 -13.38 15.89
C ASN A 523 -16.80 -14.89 16.08
N HIS A 524 -15.87 -15.57 16.74
CA HIS A 524 -15.89 -17.02 17.02
C HIS A 524 -15.82 -17.93 15.77
N ARG A 525 -15.61 -17.35 14.59
CA ARG A 525 -15.45 -18.11 13.34
C ARG A 525 -13.98 -18.17 12.94
N PRO A 526 -13.48 -19.31 12.50
CA PRO A 526 -12.12 -19.38 11.98
C PRO A 526 -11.99 -18.53 10.73
N GLU A 527 -10.86 -17.84 10.62
CA GLU A 527 -10.61 -16.94 9.51
C GLU A 527 -9.20 -17.14 8.95
N VAL A 528 -9.07 -16.88 7.66
CA VAL A 528 -7.80 -16.74 6.97
C VAL A 528 -7.76 -15.36 6.32
N LEU A 529 -6.74 -14.58 6.66
CA LEU A 529 -6.54 -13.27 6.06
C LEU A 529 -5.86 -13.44 4.71
N GLY A 530 -6.48 -12.99 3.64
CA GLY A 530 -5.93 -13.13 2.30
C GLY A 530 -6.01 -11.85 1.52
N GLY A 531 -4.87 -11.37 1.02
CA GLY A 531 -4.82 -10.14 0.27
C GLY A 531 -3.42 -9.75 -0.19
N GLY A 532 -3.20 -8.46 -0.34
CA GLY A 532 -1.93 -7.89 -0.73
C GLY A 532 -1.63 -6.60 0.02
N GLN A 533 -0.43 -6.11 -0.17
CA GLN A 533 -0.02 -4.82 0.37
C GLN A 533 -0.02 -3.73 -0.69
N ILE A 534 -0.17 -2.48 -0.28
CA ILE A 534 -0.01 -1.32 -1.13
C ILE A 534 1.19 -0.50 -0.67
N PHE A 535 1.97 -0.04 -1.64
CA PHE A 535 3.12 0.83 -1.39
C PHE A 535 2.82 2.31 -1.65
N GLY A 536 1.66 2.62 -2.16
CA GLY A 536 1.29 4.00 -2.47
C GLY A 536 1.85 4.55 -3.79
N TYR A 537 2.52 3.75 -4.57
CA TYR A 537 3.09 4.18 -5.84
C TYR A 537 2.12 4.01 -7.00
N ARG A 538 1.86 5.08 -7.71
CA ARG A 538 0.78 5.16 -8.69
C ARG A 538 1.22 5.85 -9.96
N LEU A 539 0.53 5.53 -11.04
CA LEU A 539 0.66 6.22 -12.31
C LEU A 539 -0.26 7.44 -12.37
N PRO A 540 0.06 8.43 -13.21
CA PRO A 540 1.23 8.52 -14.07
C PRO A 540 2.50 8.96 -13.33
N LEU A 541 3.66 8.63 -13.87
CA LEU A 541 4.96 8.93 -13.28
C LEU A 541 5.15 10.41 -12.92
N GLU A 542 4.65 11.30 -13.76
CA GLU A 542 4.74 12.74 -13.57
C GLU A 542 4.01 13.23 -12.30
N THR A 543 3.11 12.41 -11.79
CA THR A 543 2.36 12.73 -10.56
C THR A 543 2.74 11.87 -9.37
N VAL A 544 3.72 10.97 -9.52
CA VAL A 544 4.08 9.99 -8.47
C VAL A 544 4.36 10.68 -7.14
N ALA A 545 5.14 11.76 -7.15
CA ALA A 545 5.43 12.49 -5.93
C ALA A 545 4.18 12.93 -5.16
N ARG A 546 3.14 13.35 -5.86
CA ARG A 546 1.85 13.73 -5.27
C ARG A 546 1.04 12.51 -4.84
N THR A 547 0.98 11.51 -5.70
CA THR A 547 0.11 10.34 -5.51
C THR A 547 0.61 9.37 -4.44
N VAL A 548 1.91 9.36 -4.16
CA VAL A 548 2.48 8.58 -3.07
C VAL A 548 1.95 9.03 -1.72
N TYR A 549 1.90 10.35 -1.48
CA TYR A 549 1.54 10.89 -0.18
C TYR A 549 0.05 11.00 0.04
N CYS A 550 -0.65 11.44 -0.98
CA CYS A 550 -2.07 11.74 -0.89
C CYS A 550 -2.76 11.38 -2.20
N PRO A 551 -3.10 10.10 -2.37
CA PRO A 551 -3.76 9.67 -3.59
C PRO A 551 -5.11 10.36 -3.74
N GLU A 552 -5.47 10.65 -4.98
CA GLU A 552 -6.81 11.10 -5.32
C GLU A 552 -7.85 10.08 -4.83
N PRO A 553 -9.02 10.53 -4.37
CA PRO A 553 -10.05 9.63 -3.85
C PRO A 553 -10.41 8.48 -4.80
N ALA A 554 -10.44 8.74 -6.11
CA ALA A 554 -10.74 7.71 -7.10
C ALA A 554 -9.65 6.63 -7.17
N GLN A 555 -8.39 7.03 -7.07
CA GLN A 555 -7.28 6.07 -7.08
C GLN A 555 -7.27 5.22 -5.81
N LEU A 556 -7.42 5.84 -4.65
CA LEU A 556 -7.49 5.12 -3.38
C LEU A 556 -8.67 4.14 -3.35
N MET A 557 -9.84 4.56 -3.83
CA MET A 557 -11.00 3.68 -3.93
C MET A 557 -10.76 2.51 -4.88
N ARG A 558 -10.09 2.73 -6.00
CA ARG A 558 -9.73 1.65 -6.93
C ARG A 558 -8.85 0.59 -6.27
N GLU A 559 -7.86 1.02 -5.49
CA GLU A 559 -6.98 0.10 -4.73
C GLU A 559 -7.76 -0.73 -3.71
N LEU A 560 -8.64 -0.09 -2.95
CA LEU A 560 -9.51 -0.80 -2.00
C LEU A 560 -10.46 -1.79 -2.70
N LEU A 561 -10.99 -1.41 -3.84
CA LEU A 561 -11.82 -2.32 -4.66
C LEU A 561 -11.00 -3.51 -5.18
N MET A 562 -9.77 -3.28 -5.62
CA MET A 562 -8.86 -4.37 -6.03
C MET A 562 -8.54 -5.29 -4.87
N ALA A 563 -8.23 -4.75 -3.69
CA ALA A 563 -7.99 -5.54 -2.48
C ALA A 563 -9.22 -6.38 -2.11
N LYS A 564 -10.40 -5.77 -2.11
CA LYS A 564 -11.66 -6.46 -1.84
C LYS A 564 -11.98 -7.54 -2.89
N ARG A 565 -11.61 -7.32 -4.13
CA ARG A 565 -11.78 -8.31 -5.21
C ARG A 565 -10.80 -9.46 -5.10
N LEU A 566 -9.59 -9.20 -4.61
CA LEU A 566 -8.56 -10.21 -4.39
C LEU A 566 -8.94 -11.16 -3.25
N GLY A 567 -9.32 -10.58 -2.11
CA GLY A 567 -9.62 -11.36 -0.90
C GLY A 567 -10.33 -10.53 0.15
N ASN A 568 -9.90 -10.65 1.42
CA ASN A 568 -10.50 -9.95 2.54
C ASN A 568 -9.53 -9.01 3.29
N LEU A 569 -8.29 -8.89 2.81
CA LEU A 569 -7.20 -8.19 3.50
C LEU A 569 -6.53 -7.16 2.63
N LEU A 570 -6.20 -6.03 3.24
CA LEU A 570 -5.21 -5.09 2.74
C LEU A 570 -4.17 -4.80 3.84
N ARG A 571 -2.90 -4.97 3.53
CA ARG A 571 -1.82 -4.52 4.39
C ARG A 571 -1.44 -3.09 4.01
N VAL A 572 -1.61 -2.17 4.95
CA VAL A 572 -1.15 -0.79 4.83
C VAL A 572 0.30 -0.76 5.24
N HIS A 573 1.16 -0.67 4.25
CA HIS A 573 2.60 -0.81 4.42
C HIS A 573 3.29 0.54 4.51
N VAL A 574 4.18 0.68 5.48
CA VAL A 574 5.06 1.85 5.64
C VAL A 574 6.49 1.37 5.72
N HIS A 575 7.29 1.74 4.74
CA HIS A 575 8.68 1.32 4.69
C HIS A 575 9.56 2.17 5.61
N ALA A 576 10.49 1.50 6.30
CA ALA A 576 11.32 2.13 7.32
C ALA A 576 12.34 3.14 6.81
N ARG A 577 12.78 3.02 5.57
CA ARG A 577 13.80 3.88 4.99
C ARG A 577 13.27 5.15 4.35
N THR A 578 11.96 5.24 4.22
CA THR A 578 11.37 6.38 3.57
C THR A 578 10.96 7.44 4.56
N LEU A 579 11.35 8.64 4.32
CA LEU A 579 10.76 9.80 4.95
C LEU A 579 9.35 10.03 4.46
N ALA A 580 9.12 9.65 3.25
CA ALA A 580 7.81 9.47 2.72
C ALA A 580 7.33 8.11 3.14
N PRO A 581 6.16 7.99 3.72
CA PRO A 581 5.58 6.69 3.90
C PRO A 581 5.36 6.07 2.52
N GLU A 582 6.08 5.03 2.27
CA GLU A 582 5.64 4.06 1.31
C GLU A 582 4.34 3.48 1.84
N GLY A 583 3.34 3.55 1.03
CA GLY A 583 2.04 3.24 1.55
C GLY A 583 1.56 4.36 2.48
N THR A 584 0.39 4.74 2.28
CA THR A 584 -0.22 5.76 3.10
C THR A 584 -0.88 5.09 4.28
N ASN A 585 -0.45 5.44 5.47
CA ASN A 585 -1.29 5.28 6.66
C ASN A 585 -2.39 6.37 6.70
N ASP A 586 -2.96 6.66 5.56
CA ASP A 586 -4.03 7.64 5.37
C ASP A 586 -5.30 7.16 6.09
N PRO A 587 -5.85 7.91 7.05
CA PRO A 587 -7.03 7.50 7.80
C PRO A 587 -8.27 7.21 6.94
N ARG A 588 -8.34 7.77 5.71
CA ARG A 588 -9.41 7.44 4.77
C ARG A 588 -9.47 5.95 4.44
N ILE A 589 -8.31 5.27 4.41
CA ILE A 589 -8.25 3.83 4.16
C ILE A 589 -9.07 3.07 5.21
N ALA A 590 -8.86 3.35 6.49
CA ALA A 590 -9.58 2.68 7.57
C ALA A 590 -11.09 3.00 7.52
N ARG A 591 -11.44 4.27 7.37
CA ARG A 591 -12.84 4.71 7.27
C ARG A 591 -13.60 4.07 6.11
N TRP A 592 -12.95 3.91 4.96
CA TRP A 592 -13.59 3.29 3.79
C TRP A 592 -13.60 1.76 3.91
N ALA A 593 -12.54 1.18 4.42
CA ALA A 593 -12.45 -0.27 4.66
C ALA A 593 -13.52 -0.75 5.64
N ASP A 594 -13.85 0.05 6.66
CA ASP A 594 -14.95 -0.24 7.58
C ASP A 594 -16.27 -0.43 6.85
N GLN A 595 -16.58 0.44 5.90
CA GLN A 595 -17.84 0.42 5.14
C GLN A 595 -17.82 -0.58 3.98
N MET A 596 -16.65 -0.82 3.40
CA MET A 596 -16.48 -1.79 2.32
C MET A 596 -16.38 -3.23 2.84
N GLY A 597 -16.11 -3.41 4.12
CA GLY A 597 -15.86 -4.71 4.72
C GLY A 597 -14.53 -5.30 4.26
N LEU A 598 -13.42 -4.69 4.65
CA LEU A 598 -12.08 -5.14 4.33
C LEU A 598 -11.24 -5.15 5.61
N TYR A 599 -10.55 -6.25 5.90
CA TYR A 599 -9.60 -6.30 6.99
C TYR A 599 -8.34 -5.49 6.65
N LEU A 600 -7.74 -4.87 7.66
CA LEU A 600 -6.50 -4.14 7.53
C LEU A 600 -5.45 -4.67 8.50
N ILE A 601 -4.24 -4.85 8.00
CA ILE A 601 -3.03 -4.83 8.81
C ILE A 601 -2.51 -3.40 8.73
N TRP A 602 -2.31 -2.80 9.89
CA TRP A 602 -1.93 -1.40 9.95
C TRP A 602 -0.55 -1.22 10.53
N GLN A 603 0.34 -0.70 9.71
CA GLN A 603 1.64 -0.26 10.15
C GLN A 603 1.63 1.26 10.31
N THR A 604 2.19 1.76 11.39
CA THR A 604 2.41 3.17 11.59
C THR A 604 3.89 3.45 11.76
N PRO A 605 4.39 4.60 11.33
CA PRO A 605 5.78 4.94 11.55
C PRO A 605 6.05 5.19 13.03
N ALA A 606 7.04 4.47 13.58
CA ALA A 606 7.56 4.71 14.93
C ALA A 606 8.85 5.53 14.91
N TRP A 607 9.11 6.23 13.82
CA TRP A 607 10.35 6.97 13.61
C TRP A 607 10.09 8.33 13.02
N THR A 608 10.95 9.24 13.40
CA THR A 608 11.02 10.58 12.84
C THR A 608 12.42 10.82 12.29
N ARG A 609 12.58 11.80 11.45
CA ARG A 609 13.90 12.22 11.01
C ARG A 609 14.25 13.59 11.58
N GLU A 610 15.43 13.67 12.15
CA GLU A 610 16.07 14.93 12.51
C GLU A 610 17.42 15.03 11.82
N GLY A 611 17.61 16.02 10.96
CA GLY A 611 18.85 16.19 10.22
C GLY A 611 19.15 15.01 9.27
N GLU A 612 20.39 14.51 9.31
CA GLU A 612 20.82 13.38 8.45
C GLU A 612 20.57 12.00 9.09
N GLY A 613 19.99 11.94 10.30
CA GLY A 613 19.78 10.72 11.05
C GLY A 613 18.32 10.27 11.13
N TRP A 614 18.12 8.97 11.33
CA TRP A 614 16.83 8.41 11.71
C TRP A 614 16.71 8.38 13.23
N ASN A 615 15.68 8.98 13.75
CA ASN A 615 15.30 8.85 15.14
C ASN A 615 14.07 7.94 15.24
N VAL A 616 14.25 6.81 15.88
CA VAL A 616 13.14 5.95 16.26
C VAL A 616 12.56 6.49 17.56
N ASP A 617 11.35 6.99 17.50
CA ASP A 617 10.62 7.43 18.70
C ASP A 617 9.38 6.54 18.90
N ILE A 618 9.55 5.55 19.74
CA ILE A 618 8.50 4.57 20.06
C ILE A 618 7.25 5.24 20.62
N ALA A 619 7.41 6.39 21.31
CA ALA A 619 6.28 7.14 21.85
C ALA A 619 5.34 7.69 20.77
N HIS A 620 5.81 7.85 19.55
CA HIS A 620 4.96 8.26 18.42
C HIS A 620 3.98 7.19 17.97
N TYR A 621 4.32 5.91 18.10
CA TYR A 621 3.46 4.82 17.65
C TYR A 621 2.06 4.85 18.29
N PRO A 622 1.91 4.97 19.61
CA PRO A 622 0.60 5.14 20.25
C PRO A 622 -0.17 6.38 19.79
N VAL A 623 0.53 7.45 19.43
CA VAL A 623 -0.13 8.67 18.91
C VAL A 623 -0.80 8.39 17.56
N TYR A 624 -0.11 7.71 16.65
CA TYR A 624 -0.70 7.29 15.39
C TYR A 624 -1.85 6.28 15.57
N MET A 625 -1.71 5.35 16.52
CA MET A 625 -2.77 4.36 16.78
C MET A 625 -4.09 5.01 17.15
N ARG A 626 -4.06 6.09 17.96
CA ARG A 626 -5.26 6.78 18.42
C ARG A 626 -6.12 7.33 17.30
N GLU A 627 -5.51 7.73 16.19
CA GLU A 627 -6.25 8.24 15.03
C GLU A 627 -7.14 7.17 14.37
N VAL A 628 -6.76 5.89 14.53
CA VAL A 628 -7.42 4.80 13.78
C VAL A 628 -7.86 3.61 14.64
N TYR A 629 -7.57 3.56 15.93
CA TYR A 629 -7.77 2.35 16.74
C TYR A 629 -9.25 1.99 17.02
N ASN A 630 -10.21 2.87 16.71
CA ASN A 630 -11.63 2.56 16.83
C ASN A 630 -12.22 1.90 15.56
N HIS A 631 -11.43 1.81 14.48
CA HIS A 631 -11.89 1.21 13.23
C HIS A 631 -11.92 -0.32 13.31
N PRO A 632 -13.07 -0.98 13.08
CA PRO A 632 -13.17 -2.43 13.15
C PRO A 632 -12.41 -3.15 12.03
N SER A 633 -12.17 -2.49 10.92
CA SER A 633 -11.39 -3.05 9.81
C SER A 633 -9.96 -3.39 10.21
N ILE A 634 -9.34 -2.64 11.09
CA ILE A 634 -7.98 -2.91 11.57
C ILE A 634 -8.02 -4.13 12.50
N VAL A 635 -7.42 -5.23 12.08
CA VAL A 635 -7.41 -6.49 12.83
C VAL A 635 -6.03 -6.81 13.42
N MET A 636 -5.01 -6.12 12.95
CA MET A 636 -3.63 -6.35 13.37
C MET A 636 -2.81 -5.06 13.31
N TRP A 637 -2.00 -4.86 14.34
CA TRP A 637 -0.96 -3.84 14.39
C TRP A 637 0.37 -4.46 13.97
N GLU A 638 1.05 -3.83 13.06
CA GLU A 638 2.40 -4.22 12.65
C GLU A 638 3.42 -3.31 13.29
N ALA A 639 4.32 -3.88 14.08
CA ALA A 639 5.32 -3.12 14.84
C ALA A 639 6.40 -2.49 13.95
N GLY A 640 6.69 -3.10 12.83
CA GLY A 640 7.64 -2.56 11.86
C GLY A 640 7.89 -3.49 10.69
N ASN A 641 8.27 -2.89 9.56
CA ASN A 641 8.76 -3.62 8.40
C ASN A 641 10.26 -3.42 8.28
N HIS A 642 11.01 -4.50 8.11
CA HIS A 642 12.48 -4.49 8.03
C HIS A 642 13.17 -3.62 9.09
N PRO A 643 12.86 -3.76 10.38
CA PRO A 643 13.43 -2.87 11.40
C PRO A 643 14.96 -2.91 11.45
N ASN A 644 15.60 -4.01 11.07
CA ASN A 644 17.04 -4.14 10.95
C ASN A 644 17.67 -3.19 9.91
N TRP A 645 16.93 -2.76 8.91
CA TRP A 645 17.47 -1.87 7.88
C TRP A 645 17.63 -0.44 8.36
N PHE A 646 16.66 0.06 9.14
CA PHE A 646 16.75 1.42 9.64
C PHE A 646 17.52 1.54 10.95
N LEU A 647 17.61 0.48 11.72
CA LEU A 647 18.44 0.47 12.92
C LEU A 647 19.93 0.37 12.62
N ARG A 648 20.32 0.05 11.39
CA ARG A 648 21.71 -0.07 10.88
C ARG A 648 22.62 -1.04 11.63
N HIS A 649 22.08 -1.84 12.53
CA HIS A 649 22.87 -2.58 13.51
C HIS A 649 22.28 -3.97 13.70
N GLY A 650 23.02 -4.81 14.37
CA GLY A 650 22.73 -6.21 14.47
C GLY A 650 21.44 -6.58 15.21
N ALA A 651 21.29 -7.86 15.41
CA ALA A 651 20.08 -8.46 15.99
C ALA A 651 19.64 -7.86 17.32
N ARG A 652 20.60 -7.34 18.14
CA ARG A 652 20.29 -6.84 19.47
C ARG A 652 19.44 -5.56 19.46
N GLU A 653 19.78 -4.59 18.64
CA GLU A 653 19.03 -3.32 18.59
C GLU A 653 17.63 -3.52 18.03
N THR A 654 17.48 -4.48 17.12
CA THR A 654 16.16 -4.89 16.65
C THR A 654 15.36 -5.54 17.78
N GLN A 655 15.99 -6.35 18.62
CA GLN A 655 15.35 -6.93 19.81
C GLN A 655 14.96 -5.86 20.82
N ASP A 656 15.87 -4.93 21.11
CA ASP A 656 15.59 -3.81 22.02
C ASP A 656 14.43 -2.95 21.49
N TYR A 657 14.37 -2.73 20.18
CA TYR A 657 13.23 -2.06 19.54
C TYR A 657 11.93 -2.86 19.73
N MET A 658 11.93 -4.16 19.45
CA MET A 658 10.74 -5.01 19.62
C MET A 658 10.31 -5.08 21.08
N ALA A 659 11.26 -5.22 22.00
CA ALA A 659 10.99 -5.24 23.44
C ALA A 659 10.33 -3.94 23.94
N ALA A 660 10.57 -2.82 23.27
CA ALA A 660 9.98 -1.54 23.63
C ALA A 660 8.65 -1.28 22.90
N ILE A 661 8.57 -1.56 21.58
CA ILE A 661 7.40 -1.21 20.78
C ILE A 661 6.21 -2.13 21.05
N ILE A 662 6.43 -3.44 21.21
CA ILE A 662 5.34 -4.40 21.41
C ILE A 662 4.53 -4.09 22.67
N PRO A 663 5.14 -3.87 23.86
CA PRO A 663 4.38 -3.46 25.03
C PRO A 663 3.66 -2.11 24.88
N ALA A 664 4.24 -1.18 24.13
CA ALA A 664 3.61 0.12 23.86
C ALA A 664 2.33 -0.04 23.01
N ILE A 665 2.38 -0.89 21.99
CA ILE A 665 1.21 -1.25 21.18
C ILE A 665 0.16 -1.93 22.07
N ALA A 666 0.54 -2.98 22.79
CA ALA A 666 -0.37 -3.76 23.63
C ALA A 666 -1.05 -2.92 24.71
N LYS A 667 -0.32 -1.97 25.32
CA LYS A 667 -0.87 -1.03 26.29
C LYS A 667 -1.88 -0.07 25.67
N THR A 668 -1.68 0.29 24.43
CA THR A 668 -2.56 1.24 23.72
C THR A 668 -3.83 0.53 23.26
N ASP A 669 -3.68 -0.66 22.69
CA ASP A 669 -4.80 -1.49 22.22
C ASP A 669 -4.42 -2.97 22.29
N SER A 670 -5.08 -3.70 23.19
CA SER A 670 -4.92 -5.15 23.39
C SER A 670 -5.98 -5.99 22.68
N SER A 671 -6.88 -5.38 21.92
CA SER A 671 -8.01 -6.06 21.27
C SER A 671 -7.70 -6.62 19.88
N ARG A 672 -6.51 -6.36 19.37
CA ARG A 672 -6.06 -6.74 18.02
C ARG A 672 -4.80 -7.57 18.09
N LEU A 673 -4.58 -8.34 17.03
CA LEU A 673 -3.32 -9.04 16.86
C LEU A 673 -2.15 -8.06 16.74
N ILE A 674 -0.97 -8.52 17.12
CA ILE A 674 0.27 -7.76 17.00
C ILE A 674 1.26 -8.59 16.18
N SER A 675 1.71 -8.05 15.06
CA SER A 675 2.80 -8.62 14.29
C SER A 675 4.11 -7.93 14.68
N PRO A 676 5.12 -8.67 15.08
CA PRO A 676 6.40 -8.07 15.46
C PRO A 676 7.13 -7.48 14.27
N THR A 677 7.11 -8.19 13.16
CA THR A 677 7.68 -7.77 11.88
C THR A 677 7.11 -8.64 10.77
N THR A 678 7.06 -8.10 9.59
CA THR A 678 6.54 -8.82 8.43
C THR A 678 7.64 -9.24 7.46
N ALA A 679 8.81 -8.66 7.58
CA ALA A 679 9.92 -8.99 6.72
C ALA A 679 11.06 -9.59 7.54
N TRP A 680 11.73 -10.55 6.95
CA TRP A 680 12.85 -11.29 7.52
C TRP A 680 12.48 -12.30 8.59
N ASN A 681 13.05 -13.45 8.41
CA ASN A 681 12.79 -14.58 9.28
C ASN A 681 13.24 -14.30 10.72
N ALA A 682 12.57 -14.95 11.63
CA ALA A 682 12.82 -14.89 13.05
C ALA A 682 14.29 -15.10 13.45
N THR A 683 15.09 -15.74 12.65
CA THR A 683 16.50 -16.00 12.90
C THR A 683 17.38 -14.78 12.96
N HIS A 684 17.04 -13.73 12.22
CA HIS A 684 17.80 -12.50 12.28
C HIS A 684 17.51 -11.70 13.54
N TYR A 685 16.41 -12.01 14.22
CA TYR A 685 15.99 -11.30 15.42
C TYR A 685 16.31 -12.04 16.71
N GLY A 686 17.05 -13.13 16.63
CA GLY A 686 17.39 -13.95 17.76
C GLY A 686 16.17 -14.41 18.55
N ASN A 687 16.17 -15.63 18.93
CA ASN A 687 15.35 -16.19 20.00
C ASN A 687 13.84 -16.01 19.94
N TYR A 688 13.27 -16.20 18.79
CA TYR A 688 11.96 -16.81 18.75
C TYR A 688 12.11 -18.23 19.33
N GLU A 689 11.65 -18.45 20.54
CA GLU A 689 11.48 -19.77 21.13
C GLU A 689 12.68 -20.71 21.10
N GLY A 690 13.50 -20.65 22.12
CA GLY A 690 14.46 -21.70 22.35
C GLY A 690 15.46 -21.93 21.22
N THR A 691 15.74 -20.91 20.43
CA THR A 691 16.95 -20.90 19.63
C THR A 691 18.13 -20.99 20.56
N VAL A 692 19.21 -21.47 20.08
CA VAL A 692 20.43 -21.63 20.85
C VAL A 692 21.33 -20.42 20.64
N ASP A 693 22.15 -20.11 21.63
CA ASP A 693 23.24 -19.16 21.50
C ASP A 693 24.34 -19.72 20.58
N LEU A 694 25.42 -18.97 20.41
CA LEU A 694 26.56 -19.41 19.60
C LEU A 694 27.22 -20.68 20.12
N GLU A 695 27.04 -21.01 21.39
CA GLU A 695 27.54 -22.19 22.07
C GLU A 695 26.54 -23.36 22.04
N GLY A 696 25.33 -23.15 21.50
CA GLY A 696 24.28 -24.16 21.40
C GLY A 696 23.40 -24.32 22.64
N HIS A 697 23.40 -23.36 23.55
CA HIS A 697 22.52 -23.37 24.72
C HIS A 697 21.15 -22.80 24.36
N PRO A 698 20.05 -23.40 24.84
CA PRO A 698 18.70 -22.85 24.67
C PRO A 698 18.62 -21.46 25.28
N LEU A 699 18.04 -20.54 24.53
CA LEU A 699 17.78 -19.18 25.01
C LEU A 699 16.34 -19.07 25.48
N GLU A 700 16.12 -18.37 26.59
CA GLU A 700 14.78 -18.10 27.09
C GLU A 700 14.02 -17.20 26.10
N PRO A 701 12.73 -17.46 25.86
CA PRO A 701 11.92 -16.61 25.01
C PRO A 701 11.86 -15.17 25.54
N GLU A 702 11.96 -14.21 24.66
CA GLU A 702 11.77 -12.81 25.04
C GLU A 702 10.36 -12.57 25.60
N PRO A 703 10.24 -11.83 26.72
CA PRO A 703 8.95 -11.65 27.42
C PRO A 703 7.83 -11.08 26.54
N TRP A 704 8.16 -10.26 25.55
CA TRP A 704 7.16 -9.68 24.63
C TRP A 704 6.55 -10.72 23.69
N LEU A 705 7.24 -11.83 23.42
CA LEU A 705 6.70 -12.95 22.64
C LEU A 705 5.55 -13.66 23.34
N MET A 706 5.47 -13.56 24.66
CA MET A 706 4.44 -14.24 25.44
C MET A 706 3.11 -13.47 25.51
N HIS A 707 3.02 -12.32 24.84
CA HIS A 707 1.76 -11.57 24.82
C HIS A 707 0.67 -12.37 24.05
N PRO A 708 -0.54 -12.53 24.61
CA PRO A 708 -1.57 -13.43 24.01
C PRO A 708 -2.04 -13.02 22.61
N MET A 709 -1.83 -11.77 22.23
CA MET A 709 -2.21 -11.27 20.89
C MET A 709 -1.04 -11.24 19.91
N MET A 710 0.15 -11.69 20.30
CA MET A 710 1.28 -11.82 19.40
C MET A 710 0.99 -12.83 18.30
N THR A 711 1.49 -12.56 17.14
CA THR A 711 1.47 -13.47 16.01
C THR A 711 2.89 -13.84 15.61
N ARG A 712 3.00 -14.84 14.79
CA ARG A 712 4.23 -15.18 14.11
C ARG A 712 4.09 -14.80 12.66
N GLY A 713 5.05 -14.05 12.16
CA GLY A 713 5.13 -13.70 10.75
C GLY A 713 6.46 -14.16 10.18
N ILE A 714 6.43 -14.69 9.00
CA ILE A 714 7.61 -14.96 8.20
C ILE A 714 7.43 -14.27 6.85
N GLN A 715 8.53 -13.77 6.33
CA GLN A 715 8.71 -13.60 4.92
C GLN A 715 9.45 -14.82 4.40
N ASP A 716 8.78 -15.65 3.64
CA ASP A 716 9.29 -16.95 3.21
C ASP A 716 9.85 -16.91 1.80
N SER A 717 10.24 -15.76 1.30
CA SER A 717 10.33 -15.57 -0.13
C SER A 717 11.69 -15.19 -0.68
N TYR A 718 12.67 -14.90 0.15
CA TYR A 718 13.95 -14.40 -0.37
C TYR A 718 14.81 -15.42 -1.08
N SER A 719 14.62 -16.69 -0.83
CA SER A 719 15.27 -17.79 -1.58
C SER A 719 14.53 -18.12 -2.89
N GLY A 720 13.34 -17.60 -3.07
CA GLY A 720 12.45 -17.97 -4.15
C GLY A 720 12.71 -17.30 -5.49
N TYR A 721 13.57 -16.30 -5.56
CA TYR A 721 13.88 -15.63 -6.82
C TYR A 721 14.52 -16.57 -7.85
N ASP A 722 15.43 -17.42 -7.37
CA ASP A 722 16.16 -18.33 -8.23
C ASP A 722 15.48 -19.68 -8.41
N ASN A 723 14.75 -20.14 -7.40
CA ASN A 723 14.09 -21.44 -7.43
C ASN A 723 12.95 -21.56 -6.41
N PRO A 724 11.76 -20.96 -6.68
CA PRO A 724 10.61 -21.06 -5.79
C PRO A 724 10.15 -22.49 -5.50
N TRP A 725 10.47 -23.43 -6.35
CA TRP A 725 10.06 -24.82 -6.26
C TRP A 725 10.84 -25.62 -5.24
N SER A 726 12.11 -25.29 -5.01
CA SER A 726 12.91 -25.95 -3.97
C SER A 726 12.31 -25.69 -2.58
N GLU A 727 11.75 -24.50 -2.38
CA GLU A 727 11.10 -24.13 -1.16
C GLU A 727 9.78 -24.88 -0.97
N ILE A 728 8.93 -24.91 -1.97
CA ILE A 728 7.65 -25.63 -1.92
C ILE A 728 7.87 -27.11 -1.65
N ARG A 729 8.86 -27.72 -2.28
CA ARG A 729 9.19 -29.14 -2.07
C ARG A 729 9.78 -29.42 -0.69
N ASN A 730 10.58 -28.50 -0.19
CA ASN A 730 11.19 -28.61 1.13
C ASN A 730 10.30 -28.06 2.24
N MET A 731 9.09 -27.64 1.89
CA MET A 731 8.12 -27.25 2.90
C MET A 731 7.64 -28.47 3.70
N PRO A 732 7.49 -28.29 4.99
CA PRO A 732 7.89 -27.07 5.66
C PRO A 732 9.40 -26.88 5.59
N SER A 733 9.84 -25.75 5.10
CA SER A 733 11.24 -25.35 5.33
C SER A 733 11.55 -25.51 6.82
N PRO A 734 12.79 -25.71 7.23
CA PRO A 734 13.11 -25.79 8.65
C PRO A 734 12.49 -24.65 9.47
N TRP A 735 12.31 -23.51 8.86
CA TRP A 735 11.67 -22.29 9.40
C TRP A 735 10.16 -22.40 9.48
N ALA A 736 9.50 -22.73 8.38
CA ALA A 736 8.05 -22.93 8.34
C ALA A 736 7.64 -24.08 9.26
N LYS A 737 8.39 -25.17 9.27
CA LYS A 737 8.17 -26.29 10.16
C LYS A 737 8.22 -25.86 11.62
N TRP A 738 9.28 -25.17 12.01
CA TRP A 738 9.47 -24.68 13.36
C TRP A 738 8.39 -23.67 13.76
N THR A 739 8.07 -22.75 12.87
CA THR A 739 7.02 -21.74 13.11
C THR A 739 5.64 -22.38 13.20
N LEU A 740 5.36 -23.41 12.41
CA LEU A 740 4.08 -24.12 12.42
C LEU A 740 3.97 -25.14 13.56
N GLU A 741 5.09 -25.68 14.04
CA GLU A 741 5.13 -26.57 15.20
C GLU A 741 4.84 -25.84 16.52
N ALA A 742 5.17 -24.57 16.59
CA ALA A 742 4.82 -23.71 17.71
C ALA A 742 3.37 -23.24 17.61
N ARG A 743 2.44 -24.11 17.90
CA ARG A 743 1.01 -24.02 17.55
C ARG A 743 0.16 -23.09 18.42
N ASP A 744 0.75 -22.34 19.32
CA ASP A 744 -0.01 -21.47 20.22
C ASP A 744 -0.38 -20.12 19.58
N LEU A 745 0.40 -19.68 18.58
CA LEU A 745 0.23 -18.41 17.89
C LEU A 745 -0.06 -18.60 16.41
N CYS A 746 -0.91 -17.72 15.86
CA CYS A 746 -1.18 -17.69 14.43
C CYS A 746 0.08 -17.36 13.63
N TYR A 747 0.23 -18.08 12.53
CA TYR A 747 1.29 -17.88 11.58
C TYR A 747 0.77 -17.12 10.35
N PHE A 748 1.53 -16.13 9.90
CA PHE A 748 1.21 -15.31 8.72
C PHE A 748 2.42 -15.18 7.81
N ASN A 749 2.18 -15.21 6.51
CA ASN A 749 3.16 -14.86 5.48
C ASN A 749 2.82 -13.49 4.91
N PHE A 750 3.46 -12.44 5.41
CA PHE A 750 3.09 -11.06 5.10
C PHE A 750 3.79 -10.45 3.91
N GLU A 751 4.79 -11.09 3.38
CA GLU A 751 5.42 -10.73 2.11
C GLU A 751 5.55 -11.98 1.25
N HIS A 752 4.41 -12.56 0.94
CA HIS A 752 4.35 -13.68 0.05
C HIS A 752 4.69 -13.22 -1.37
N GLU A 753 5.78 -13.72 -1.93
CA GLU A 753 6.31 -13.28 -3.21
C GLU A 753 7.13 -14.36 -3.91
N GLU A 754 6.75 -15.61 -3.73
CA GLU A 754 7.54 -16.78 -4.15
C GLU A 754 7.74 -16.89 -5.65
N SER A 755 7.01 -16.09 -6.42
CA SER A 755 7.17 -16.08 -7.87
C SER A 755 6.93 -14.68 -8.44
N ILE A 756 7.57 -14.43 -9.55
CA ILE A 756 7.52 -13.16 -10.23
C ILE A 756 6.87 -13.32 -11.61
N GLY A 757 6.19 -12.27 -12.07
CA GLY A 757 5.51 -12.29 -13.36
C GLY A 757 5.57 -10.93 -14.04
N MET A 758 5.91 -10.94 -15.31
CA MET A 758 6.00 -9.73 -16.11
C MET A 758 4.67 -8.96 -16.18
N PRO A 759 4.71 -7.63 -16.22
CA PRO A 759 3.54 -6.85 -16.60
C PRO A 759 3.15 -7.12 -18.06
N ASN A 760 2.02 -6.57 -18.48
CA ASN A 760 1.63 -6.62 -19.87
C ASN A 760 2.45 -5.61 -20.70
N TRP A 761 3.55 -6.06 -21.28
CA TRP A 761 4.44 -5.22 -22.09
C TRP A 761 3.77 -4.61 -23.31
N SER A 762 2.72 -5.22 -23.83
CA SER A 762 1.98 -4.66 -24.98
C SER A 762 1.23 -3.37 -24.64
N LEU A 763 0.91 -3.17 -23.36
CA LEU A 763 0.37 -1.90 -22.85
C LEU A 763 1.49 -0.92 -22.56
N ALA A 764 2.51 -1.35 -21.85
CA ALA A 764 3.64 -0.51 -21.48
C ALA A 764 4.31 0.16 -22.68
N ARG A 765 4.51 -0.58 -23.75
CA ARG A 765 5.14 -0.09 -24.99
C ARG A 765 4.33 1.00 -25.71
N LYS A 766 3.05 1.21 -25.35
CA LYS A 766 2.22 2.28 -25.90
C LYS A 766 2.42 3.60 -25.17
N GLU A 767 2.99 3.57 -23.99
CA GLU A 767 3.17 4.76 -23.17
C GLU A 767 4.34 5.61 -23.67
N PRO A 768 4.17 6.94 -23.78
CA PRO A 768 5.21 7.83 -24.30
C PRO A 768 6.52 7.80 -23.50
N TRP A 769 6.44 7.52 -22.20
CA TRP A 769 7.58 7.47 -21.27
C TRP A 769 8.30 6.12 -21.26
N TYR A 770 7.76 5.10 -21.93
CA TYR A 770 8.29 3.73 -21.85
C TYR A 770 9.47 3.44 -22.77
N ARG A 771 9.91 4.35 -23.59
CA ARG A 771 10.89 4.12 -24.64
C ARG A 771 12.34 4.10 -24.16
N LEU A 772 12.57 3.46 -23.05
CA LEU A 772 13.92 3.27 -22.56
C LEU A 772 14.30 1.82 -22.82
N ASP A 773 15.16 1.59 -23.82
CA ASP A 773 15.72 0.26 -24.09
C ASP A 773 16.31 -0.36 -22.82
N SER A 774 16.84 0.49 -21.93
CA SER A 774 17.28 0.11 -20.61
C SER A 774 16.18 -0.43 -19.69
N TYR A 775 14.92 -0.09 -19.87
CA TYR A 775 13.85 -0.75 -19.09
C TYR A 775 13.77 -2.21 -19.46
N GLU A 776 13.79 -2.50 -20.73
CA GLU A 776 13.75 -3.87 -21.23
C GLU A 776 15.00 -4.63 -20.78
N LYS A 777 16.19 -4.06 -20.98
CA LYS A 777 17.44 -4.70 -20.56
C LYS A 777 17.52 -4.93 -19.04
N ASN A 778 17.19 -3.92 -18.23
CA ASN A 778 17.19 -4.09 -16.79
C ASN A 778 16.14 -5.10 -16.33
N TYR A 779 15.05 -5.20 -17.06
CA TYR A 779 14.07 -6.22 -16.79
C TYR A 779 14.59 -7.61 -17.12
N GLU A 780 15.24 -7.78 -18.27
CA GLU A 780 15.89 -9.03 -18.64
C GLU A 780 16.97 -9.40 -17.63
N ASP A 781 17.82 -8.46 -17.25
CA ASP A 781 18.88 -8.66 -16.27
C ASP A 781 18.35 -8.91 -14.86
N GLY A 782 17.24 -8.24 -14.48
CA GLY A 782 16.57 -8.39 -13.20
C GLY A 782 15.52 -9.50 -13.17
N ASN A 783 15.27 -10.14 -14.28
CA ASN A 783 14.30 -11.23 -14.40
C ASN A 783 14.95 -12.54 -13.97
N ILE A 784 15.28 -12.61 -12.74
CA ILE A 784 16.00 -13.70 -12.11
C ILE A 784 15.28 -15.01 -12.39
N GLY A 785 16.00 -15.95 -12.98
CA GLY A 785 15.53 -17.32 -13.20
C GLY A 785 14.56 -17.52 -14.35
N THR A 786 14.01 -16.49 -14.96
CA THR A 786 13.02 -16.74 -16.01
C THR A 786 13.58 -16.78 -17.42
N ARG A 787 14.62 -16.01 -17.73
CA ARG A 787 15.16 -15.89 -19.08
C ARG A 787 14.13 -15.89 -20.21
N LEU A 788 12.91 -15.47 -19.88
CA LEU A 788 11.81 -15.32 -20.82
C LEU A 788 11.95 -13.99 -21.54
N THR A 789 11.65 -13.97 -22.82
CA THR A 789 11.62 -12.72 -23.58
C THR A 789 10.38 -11.90 -23.25
N PHE A 790 10.39 -10.61 -23.56
CA PHE A 790 9.23 -9.73 -23.36
C PHE A 790 7.96 -10.22 -24.07
N ASP A 791 8.10 -10.85 -25.21
CA ASP A 791 6.97 -11.42 -25.92
C ASP A 791 6.37 -12.64 -25.19
N GLN A 792 7.09 -13.20 -24.23
CA GLN A 792 6.68 -14.31 -23.37
C GLN A 792 6.12 -13.84 -22.00
N TRP A 793 5.66 -12.60 -21.90
CA TRP A 793 5.14 -12.06 -20.66
C TRP A 793 3.94 -12.86 -20.11
N ARG A 794 3.14 -13.49 -20.97
CA ARG A 794 2.03 -14.36 -20.54
C ARG A 794 2.52 -15.64 -19.88
N GLU A 795 3.57 -16.21 -20.42
CA GLU A 795 4.26 -17.38 -19.85
C GLU A 795 4.86 -17.03 -18.49
N SER A 796 5.43 -15.84 -18.36
CA SER A 796 5.91 -15.33 -17.08
C SER A 796 4.79 -15.17 -16.06
N GLN A 797 3.65 -14.61 -16.44
CA GLN A 797 2.48 -14.53 -15.56
C GLN A 797 1.90 -15.91 -15.20
N ALA A 798 1.95 -16.85 -16.14
CA ALA A 798 1.57 -18.24 -15.88
C ALA A 798 2.46 -18.88 -14.81
N TYR A 799 3.75 -18.62 -14.86
CA TYR A 799 4.69 -19.07 -13.83
C TYR A 799 4.36 -18.50 -12.47
N GLN A 800 4.17 -17.18 -12.39
CA GLN A 800 3.77 -16.52 -11.16
C GLN A 800 2.49 -17.14 -10.58
N ALA A 801 1.48 -17.35 -11.42
CA ALA A 801 0.20 -17.89 -11.00
C ALA A 801 0.29 -19.34 -10.52
N PHE A 802 1.08 -20.15 -11.22
CA PHE A 802 1.31 -21.55 -10.86
C PHE A 802 2.03 -21.63 -9.51
N GLY A 803 3.12 -20.87 -9.34
CA GLY A 803 3.86 -20.81 -8.08
C GLY A 803 3.03 -20.32 -6.91
N ALA A 804 2.27 -19.25 -7.12
CA ALA A 804 1.36 -18.71 -6.13
C ALA A 804 0.36 -19.77 -5.62
N TRP A 805 -0.27 -20.50 -6.54
CA TRP A 805 -1.24 -21.53 -6.14
C TRP A 805 -0.60 -22.68 -5.37
N GLU A 806 0.47 -23.28 -5.90
CA GLU A 806 1.08 -24.43 -5.28
C GLU A 806 1.63 -24.11 -3.87
N SER A 807 2.26 -22.96 -3.72
CA SER A 807 2.78 -22.49 -2.44
C SER A 807 1.68 -22.18 -1.43
N MET A 808 0.71 -21.36 -1.82
CA MET A 808 -0.37 -20.96 -0.91
C MET A 808 -1.23 -22.17 -0.51
N LYS A 809 -1.51 -23.06 -1.43
CA LYS A 809 -2.20 -24.32 -1.16
C LYS A 809 -1.53 -25.08 -0.03
N MET A 810 -0.23 -25.32 -0.14
CA MET A 810 0.52 -26.08 0.85
C MET A 810 0.56 -25.37 2.19
N GLN A 811 0.84 -24.08 2.21
CA GLN A 811 0.86 -23.30 3.45
C GLN A 811 -0.51 -23.30 4.16
N LEU A 812 -1.61 -23.18 3.40
CA LEU A 812 -2.96 -23.28 3.95
C LEU A 812 -3.25 -24.66 4.55
N LEU A 813 -2.85 -25.72 3.87
CA LEU A 813 -3.01 -27.10 4.36
C LEU A 813 -2.17 -27.33 5.63
N MET A 814 -1.06 -26.62 5.79
CA MET A 814 -0.18 -26.70 6.95
C MET A 814 -0.62 -25.86 8.14
N GLY A 815 -1.50 -24.90 7.97
CA GLY A 815 -2.06 -24.13 9.07
C GLY A 815 -1.83 -22.61 9.03
N THR A 816 -1.26 -22.06 7.95
CA THR A 816 -1.05 -20.61 7.80
C THR A 816 -2.37 -19.84 7.91
N SER A 817 -2.40 -18.83 8.78
CA SER A 817 -3.59 -18.04 9.09
C SER A 817 -3.79 -16.84 8.16
N GLY A 818 -2.82 -16.52 7.31
CA GLY A 818 -3.01 -15.49 6.30
C GLY A 818 -1.78 -15.18 5.47
N PHE A 819 -2.07 -14.47 4.39
CA PHE A 819 -1.11 -14.02 3.40
C PHE A 819 -1.35 -12.57 3.04
N SER A 820 -0.27 -11.82 2.90
CA SER A 820 -0.28 -10.55 2.21
C SER A 820 0.73 -10.59 1.08
N TRP A 821 0.24 -10.58 -0.15
CA TRP A 821 1.13 -10.58 -1.31
C TRP A 821 1.90 -9.26 -1.42
N CYS A 822 3.16 -9.31 -1.69
CA CYS A 822 4.02 -8.15 -1.92
C CYS A 822 4.28 -7.96 -3.43
N SER A 823 3.48 -7.12 -4.07
CA SER A 823 2.40 -6.26 -3.61
C SER A 823 1.11 -6.51 -4.39
N LEU A 824 0.02 -5.81 -4.00
CA LEU A 824 -1.23 -5.86 -4.75
C LEU A 824 -1.06 -5.25 -6.14
N GLU A 825 -0.51 -4.05 -6.21
CA GLU A 825 -0.24 -3.32 -7.45
C GLU A 825 1.24 -3.03 -7.62
N SER A 826 1.63 -2.65 -8.83
CA SER A 826 3.03 -2.39 -9.12
C SER A 826 3.58 -1.25 -8.28
N GLY A 827 4.71 -1.52 -7.67
CA GLY A 827 5.48 -0.54 -6.91
C GLY A 827 6.22 0.48 -7.80
N PRO A 828 7.13 1.23 -7.23
CA PRO A 828 7.78 2.39 -7.86
C PRO A 828 8.59 2.04 -9.11
N ASN A 829 9.12 0.85 -9.14
CA ASN A 829 9.81 0.32 -10.30
C ASN A 829 8.83 -0.41 -11.22
N MET A 830 7.80 0.25 -11.62
CA MET A 830 6.58 -0.25 -12.23
C MET A 830 6.76 -1.37 -13.24
N PHE A 831 7.92 -1.46 -13.85
CA PHE A 831 8.23 -2.52 -14.82
C PHE A 831 9.42 -3.40 -14.42
N THR A 832 10.19 -3.01 -13.44
CA THR A 832 11.29 -3.82 -12.91
C THR A 832 10.90 -4.59 -11.67
N TYR A 833 9.88 -4.14 -10.94
CA TYR A 833 9.33 -4.86 -9.82
C TYR A 833 8.27 -5.85 -10.31
N GLN A 834 8.63 -7.10 -10.37
CA GLN A 834 7.85 -8.14 -11.05
C GLN A 834 6.85 -8.86 -10.14
N LYS A 835 6.90 -8.58 -8.86
CA LYS A 835 6.10 -9.23 -7.82
C LYS A 835 4.61 -8.92 -7.85
N PRO A 836 4.17 -7.69 -8.18
CA PRO A 836 2.75 -7.31 -8.05
C PRO A 836 1.78 -8.23 -8.75
N LEU A 837 0.59 -8.37 -8.15
CA LEU A 837 -0.53 -9.13 -8.72
C LEU A 837 -1.31 -8.36 -9.78
N VAL A 838 -1.24 -7.05 -9.72
CA VAL A 838 -1.86 -6.11 -10.66
C VAL A 838 -0.75 -5.23 -11.22
N ASP A 839 -0.75 -5.01 -12.52
CA ASP A 839 0.25 -4.14 -13.14
C ASP A 839 -0.06 -2.65 -12.96
N ALA A 840 0.85 -1.81 -13.44
CA ALA A 840 0.72 -0.36 -13.33
C ALA A 840 -0.53 0.24 -14.02
N PHE A 841 -1.19 -0.51 -14.88
CA PHE A 841 -2.42 -0.11 -15.57
C PHE A 841 -3.68 -0.60 -14.84
N CYS A 842 -3.55 -1.10 -13.63
CA CYS A 842 -4.62 -1.75 -12.87
C CYS A 842 -5.19 -3.00 -13.56
N VAL A 843 -4.40 -3.65 -14.41
CA VAL A 843 -4.75 -4.90 -15.10
C VAL A 843 -4.27 -6.08 -14.27
N PRO A 844 -5.16 -7.02 -13.92
CA PRO A 844 -4.79 -8.16 -13.12
C PRO A 844 -3.91 -9.13 -13.90
N LYS A 845 -2.83 -9.59 -13.27
CA LYS A 845 -2.05 -10.71 -13.77
C LYS A 845 -2.75 -12.03 -13.47
N LEU A 846 -2.32 -13.11 -14.08
CA LEU A 846 -2.88 -14.45 -13.81
C LEU A 846 -2.78 -14.84 -12.33
N ALA A 847 -1.71 -14.43 -11.65
CA ALA A 847 -1.52 -14.69 -10.22
C ALA A 847 -2.58 -14.03 -9.32
N PHE A 848 -3.19 -12.93 -9.74
CA PHE A 848 -4.32 -12.33 -9.03
C PHE A 848 -5.47 -13.33 -8.90
N HIS A 849 -5.80 -14.02 -9.97
CA HIS A 849 -6.87 -15.03 -9.98
C HIS A 849 -6.48 -16.30 -9.22
N ALA A 850 -5.22 -16.70 -9.27
CA ALA A 850 -4.71 -17.84 -8.49
C ALA A 850 -4.81 -17.57 -6.98
N ASN A 851 -4.45 -16.36 -6.53
CA ASN A 851 -4.62 -15.96 -5.14
C ASN A 851 -6.11 -15.98 -4.73
N ARG A 852 -6.99 -15.44 -5.55
CA ARG A 852 -8.44 -15.50 -5.29
C ARG A 852 -8.95 -16.94 -5.18
N MET A 853 -8.39 -17.85 -5.94
CA MET A 853 -8.73 -19.26 -5.86
C MET A 853 -8.35 -19.85 -4.50
N ALA A 854 -7.18 -19.48 -3.96
CA ALA A 854 -6.72 -19.90 -2.64
C ALA A 854 -7.51 -19.27 -1.47
N PHE A 855 -8.04 -18.07 -1.65
CA PHE A 855 -8.78 -17.36 -0.60
C PHE A 855 -10.27 -17.73 -0.49
N GLN A 856 -10.74 -18.71 -1.26
CA GLN A 856 -12.09 -19.27 -1.06
C GLN A 856 -12.18 -19.98 0.31
N ARG A 857 -13.30 -19.90 0.96
CA ARG A 857 -13.54 -20.53 2.27
C ARG A 857 -13.69 -22.05 2.20
N LEU A 858 -14.09 -22.56 1.04
CA LEU A 858 -14.21 -23.99 0.73
C LEU A 858 -13.58 -24.23 -0.63
N TRP A 859 -12.61 -25.12 -0.70
CA TRP A 859 -11.98 -25.53 -1.96
C TRP A 859 -11.37 -26.93 -1.85
N ALA A 860 -10.97 -27.50 -2.98
CA ALA A 860 -10.26 -28.78 -3.02
C ALA A 860 -9.03 -28.71 -3.95
N ALA A 861 -8.04 -29.55 -3.66
CA ALA A 861 -6.78 -29.67 -4.38
C ALA A 861 -6.16 -31.06 -4.17
N SER A 862 -4.96 -31.29 -4.71
CA SER A 862 -4.07 -32.38 -4.26
C SER A 862 -3.30 -31.96 -3.00
N ASP A 863 -2.91 -32.92 -2.17
CA ASP A 863 -2.04 -32.69 -1.02
C ASP A 863 -0.54 -32.83 -1.34
N ASP A 864 -0.20 -32.84 -2.61
CA ASP A 864 1.16 -32.90 -3.11
C ASP A 864 1.48 -31.70 -4.03
N VAL A 865 2.76 -31.58 -4.40
CA VAL A 865 3.28 -30.57 -5.31
C VAL A 865 4.04 -31.22 -6.49
N ASP A 866 3.93 -32.51 -6.66
CA ASP A 866 4.55 -33.21 -7.79
C ASP A 866 3.95 -32.70 -9.11
N THR A 867 4.79 -32.49 -10.09
CA THR A 867 4.41 -31.88 -11.36
C THR A 867 4.43 -32.86 -12.53
N VAL A 868 5.11 -34.01 -12.38
CA VAL A 868 5.27 -35.05 -13.42
C VAL A 868 4.62 -36.35 -12.95
N TYR A 869 3.71 -36.88 -13.75
CA TYR A 869 2.95 -38.08 -13.47
C TYR A 869 3.03 -39.10 -14.60
N GLY A 870 3.07 -40.40 -14.25
CA GLY A 870 2.98 -41.53 -15.16
C GLY A 870 1.67 -42.32 -15.01
N PRO A 871 1.47 -43.35 -15.89
CA PRO A 871 0.35 -44.24 -15.73
C PRO A 871 0.45 -45.04 -14.44
N GLY A 872 -0.58 -44.95 -13.60
CA GLY A 872 -0.61 -45.64 -12.32
C GLY A 872 -0.28 -44.74 -11.12
N ASP A 873 0.28 -43.56 -11.33
CA ASP A 873 0.43 -42.58 -10.30
C ASP A 873 -0.92 -42.03 -9.83
N SER A 874 -0.94 -41.42 -8.68
CA SER A 874 -2.17 -40.95 -8.08
C SER A 874 -1.94 -39.67 -7.30
N ILE A 875 -2.99 -38.86 -7.22
CA ILE A 875 -3.09 -37.74 -6.27
C ILE A 875 -4.00 -38.14 -5.12
N THR A 876 -3.80 -37.53 -3.96
CA THR A 876 -4.73 -37.58 -2.84
C THR A 876 -5.54 -36.29 -2.82
N PRO A 877 -6.81 -36.30 -3.24
CA PRO A 877 -7.63 -35.10 -3.16
C PRO A 877 -7.88 -34.70 -1.70
N VAL A 878 -7.77 -33.40 -1.43
CA VAL A 878 -8.09 -32.81 -0.13
C VAL A 878 -9.16 -31.75 -0.27
N ILE A 879 -9.97 -31.57 0.77
CA ILE A 879 -10.96 -30.48 0.87
C ILE A 879 -10.55 -29.62 2.06
N PHE A 880 -10.33 -28.35 1.81
CA PHE A 880 -10.10 -27.32 2.80
C PHE A 880 -11.43 -26.62 3.12
N ASN A 881 -11.72 -26.40 4.41
CA ASN A 881 -12.93 -25.74 4.86
C ASN A 881 -12.64 -24.75 6.00
N LEU A 882 -13.31 -23.60 5.97
CA LEU A 882 -13.32 -22.59 7.04
C LEU A 882 -14.71 -22.33 7.59
N ASP A 883 -15.74 -22.98 7.07
CA ASP A 883 -17.13 -22.74 7.43
C ASP A 883 -17.68 -23.84 8.38
N GLY A 884 -18.98 -23.84 8.59
CA GLY A 884 -19.65 -24.86 9.37
C GLY A 884 -19.48 -26.26 8.77
N ALA A 885 -19.79 -27.27 9.55
CA ALA A 885 -19.83 -28.66 9.07
C ALA A 885 -20.79 -28.79 7.89
N CYS A 886 -20.38 -29.49 6.86
CA CYS A 886 -21.20 -29.65 5.65
C CYS A 886 -20.96 -31.00 4.99
N THR A 887 -21.93 -31.40 4.18
CA THR A 887 -21.81 -32.56 3.30
C THR A 887 -21.61 -32.05 1.88
N VAL A 888 -20.58 -32.53 1.21
CA VAL A 888 -20.25 -32.08 -0.13
C VAL A 888 -20.08 -33.25 -1.12
N ARG A 889 -20.21 -32.90 -2.38
CA ARG A 889 -19.79 -33.72 -3.50
C ARG A 889 -18.55 -33.11 -4.09
N LEU A 890 -17.47 -33.89 -4.20
CA LEU A 890 -16.26 -33.52 -4.92
C LEU A 890 -16.19 -34.30 -6.25
N GLU A 891 -16.07 -33.56 -7.32
CA GLU A 891 -15.71 -34.12 -8.63
C GLU A 891 -14.29 -33.73 -9.00
N VAL A 892 -13.44 -34.70 -9.28
CA VAL A 892 -12.06 -34.54 -9.74
C VAL A 892 -11.99 -34.98 -11.19
N GLN A 893 -11.50 -34.10 -12.05
CA GLN A 893 -11.39 -34.36 -13.48
C GLN A 893 -9.98 -34.18 -13.96
N LEU A 894 -9.47 -35.09 -14.78
CA LEU A 894 -8.30 -34.87 -15.60
C LEU A 894 -8.76 -34.30 -16.93
N GLN A 895 -8.28 -33.14 -17.32
CA GLN A 895 -8.64 -32.45 -18.55
C GLN A 895 -7.41 -32.22 -19.43
N ASP A 896 -7.61 -32.19 -20.73
CA ASP A 896 -6.60 -31.71 -21.66
C ASP A 896 -6.55 -30.15 -21.70
N GLU A 897 -5.58 -29.58 -22.40
CA GLU A 897 -5.40 -28.14 -22.55
C GLU A 897 -6.62 -27.38 -23.14
N LYS A 898 -7.53 -28.09 -23.75
CA LYS A 898 -8.79 -27.54 -24.32
C LYS A 898 -9.97 -27.67 -23.35
N GLY A 899 -9.74 -28.26 -22.17
CA GLY A 899 -10.79 -28.48 -21.17
C GLY A 899 -11.64 -29.73 -21.44
N LYS A 900 -11.21 -30.63 -22.34
CA LYS A 900 -11.89 -31.89 -22.55
C LYS A 900 -11.55 -32.86 -21.43
N VAL A 901 -12.59 -33.38 -20.78
CA VAL A 901 -12.43 -34.38 -19.73
C VAL A 901 -11.91 -35.70 -20.29
N LEU A 902 -10.79 -36.12 -19.76
CA LEU A 902 -10.15 -37.41 -20.10
C LEU A 902 -10.51 -38.49 -19.09
N GLU A 903 -10.44 -38.17 -17.81
CA GLU A 903 -10.81 -39.05 -16.70
C GLU A 903 -11.59 -38.25 -15.64
N ARG A 904 -12.40 -38.99 -14.88
CA ARG A 904 -13.23 -38.39 -13.84
C ARG A 904 -13.44 -39.35 -12.68
N LYS A 905 -13.38 -38.80 -11.45
CA LYS A 905 -13.80 -39.50 -10.23
C LYS A 905 -14.74 -38.60 -9.43
N VAL A 906 -15.76 -39.18 -8.86
CA VAL A 906 -16.73 -38.48 -8.04
C VAL A 906 -16.77 -39.10 -6.65
N PHE A 907 -16.55 -38.25 -5.65
CA PHE A 907 -16.79 -38.57 -4.24
C PHE A 907 -18.12 -37.96 -3.84
N ARG A 908 -19.00 -38.74 -3.24
CA ARG A 908 -20.33 -38.30 -2.84
C ARG A 908 -20.49 -38.39 -1.34
N GLN A 909 -21.36 -37.59 -0.78
CA GLN A 909 -21.66 -37.58 0.65
C GLN A 909 -20.38 -37.49 1.49
N VAL A 910 -19.50 -36.57 1.13
CA VAL A 910 -18.27 -36.35 1.88
C VAL A 910 -18.60 -35.45 3.06
N GLU A 911 -18.48 -35.98 4.25
CA GLU A 911 -18.62 -35.20 5.48
C GLU A 911 -17.37 -34.36 5.70
N VAL A 912 -17.55 -33.05 5.79
CA VAL A 912 -16.50 -32.08 6.03
C VAL A 912 -16.73 -31.43 7.39
N PRO A 913 -15.79 -31.56 8.34
CA PRO A 913 -15.94 -31.00 9.69
C PRO A 913 -16.06 -29.46 9.66
N GLU A 914 -16.69 -28.93 10.70
CA GLU A 914 -16.74 -27.48 10.93
C GLU A 914 -15.37 -26.88 11.27
N GLY A 915 -15.27 -25.59 11.08
CA GLY A 915 -14.10 -24.80 11.39
C GLY A 915 -12.97 -25.02 10.38
N ARG A 916 -11.76 -24.64 10.76
CA ARG A 916 -10.61 -24.86 9.90
C ARG A 916 -10.28 -26.35 9.85
N SER A 917 -10.61 -26.97 8.74
CA SER A 917 -10.43 -28.42 8.57
C SER A 917 -9.88 -28.79 7.21
N VAL A 918 -9.19 -29.93 7.17
CA VAL A 918 -8.65 -30.54 5.95
C VAL A 918 -9.10 -32.00 5.90
N THR A 919 -9.99 -32.31 4.95
CA THR A 919 -10.50 -33.65 4.74
C THR A 919 -9.76 -34.32 3.60
N ARG A 920 -9.01 -35.39 3.89
CA ARG A 920 -8.29 -36.20 2.88
C ARG A 920 -9.14 -37.34 2.36
N LEU A 921 -9.14 -37.51 1.03
CA LEU A 921 -9.95 -38.52 0.37
C LEU A 921 -9.09 -39.67 -0.16
N ALA A 922 -9.76 -40.74 -0.61
CA ALA A 922 -9.06 -41.87 -1.23
C ALA A 922 -8.38 -41.45 -2.53
N PRO A 923 -7.14 -41.94 -2.78
CA PRO A 923 -6.36 -41.53 -3.94
C PRO A 923 -7.10 -41.68 -5.27
N PHE A 924 -6.92 -40.71 -6.15
CA PHE A 924 -7.34 -40.79 -7.55
C PHE A 924 -6.17 -41.25 -8.41
N ARG A 925 -6.21 -42.49 -8.87
CA ARG A 925 -5.18 -43.10 -9.69
C ARG A 925 -5.44 -42.83 -11.16
N PHE A 926 -4.44 -42.32 -11.85
CA PHE A 926 -4.52 -42.00 -13.29
C PHE A 926 -4.35 -43.25 -14.15
N ARG A 927 -5.09 -43.31 -15.23
CA ARG A 927 -5.05 -44.35 -16.24
C ARG A 927 -4.51 -43.84 -17.59
N SER A 928 -4.55 -42.52 -17.78
CA SER A 928 -4.13 -41.90 -19.02
C SER A 928 -2.67 -42.27 -19.35
N ARG A 929 -2.44 -42.60 -20.60
CA ARG A 929 -1.10 -42.81 -21.16
C ARG A 929 -0.70 -41.69 -22.14
N ARG A 930 -1.47 -40.60 -22.14
CA ARG A 930 -1.18 -39.45 -22.99
C ARG A 930 -0.07 -38.63 -22.38
N SER A 931 0.98 -38.37 -23.15
CA SER A 931 2.00 -37.42 -22.77
C SER A 931 1.52 -35.97 -22.95
N GLY A 932 2.06 -35.08 -22.17
CA GLY A 932 1.84 -33.63 -22.29
C GLY A 932 1.20 -33.00 -21.06
N CYS A 933 0.99 -31.69 -21.16
CA CYS A 933 0.40 -30.88 -20.12
C CYS A 933 -1.11 -31.16 -20.00
N HIS A 934 -1.53 -31.47 -18.79
CA HIS A 934 -2.93 -31.70 -18.43
C HIS A 934 -3.29 -30.91 -17.19
N PHE A 935 -4.60 -30.76 -16.96
CA PHE A 935 -5.15 -29.99 -15.84
C PHE A 935 -6.03 -30.91 -14.99
N ILE A 936 -5.76 -30.92 -13.69
CA ILE A 936 -6.61 -31.59 -12.72
C ILE A 936 -7.55 -30.53 -12.17
N VAL A 937 -8.84 -30.74 -12.37
CA VAL A 937 -9.90 -29.80 -11.93
C VAL A 937 -10.68 -30.41 -10.79
N TYR A 938 -10.86 -29.63 -9.75
CA TYR A 938 -11.63 -30.00 -8.58
C TYR A 938 -12.88 -29.14 -8.49
N GLN A 939 -14.04 -29.77 -8.39
CA GLN A 939 -15.33 -29.08 -8.23
C GLN A 939 -16.01 -29.56 -6.97
N VAL A 940 -16.10 -28.70 -5.97
CA VAL A 940 -16.79 -28.95 -4.70
C VAL A 940 -18.18 -28.33 -4.78
N ARG A 941 -19.22 -29.10 -4.42
CA ARG A 941 -20.61 -28.65 -4.35
C ARG A 941 -21.24 -29.14 -3.07
N TYR A 942 -22.01 -28.29 -2.39
CA TYR A 942 -22.82 -28.71 -1.27
C TYR A 942 -23.87 -29.73 -1.74
N GLU A 943 -24.10 -30.81 -0.96
CA GLU A 943 -25.11 -31.82 -1.18
C GLU A 943 -26.26 -31.73 -0.18
#